data_6436594d02ccd3d3d3abd53fe0b23cf7
#
_entry.id   6436594d02ccd3d3d3abd53fe0b23cf7
#
_cell.length_a   1.000
_cell.length_b   1.000
_cell.length_c   1.000
_cell.angle_alpha   90.00
_cell.angle_beta   90.00
_cell.angle_gamma   90.00
#
_symmetry.space_group_name_H-M   'P 1'
#
loop_
_entity.id
_entity.type
_entity.pdbx_description
1 polymer ?
#
loop_
_entity_poly.entity_id
_entity_poly.type
_entity_poly.pdbx_seq_one_letter_code
_entity_poly.pdbx_strand_id
1 'polypeptide(L)'
;LEQDRLIFKDHKNPANYVLAEKYLSGNVKAKHKEVKKLVEDGFNEFVNNLESLEQVLPKDLKAVDISISLGTTWIPIKYYKQFIEETLQITPKDYDLFLMEKTGEWSLKGFGYSLSSYIRSEYATERIGCFDLLEHGLLRKPIRIYDKKLDPSGKEIRELNPKETAIANSKLENLKNEFIEWIYKDYDRRTDLENIYNERFNTNIEPRYNGEHLELPNFNANIKLKKHQKNAIYRAIQENSIIFDHQVGAGKTLVAICSVMEQKRMGLLNKPLIVVPNHLARQWNDEFYHAYTNANILVATNDDLKKDNREKFFSKITTNNFDAIIMTHSQFKLIPAPYEVIKKQYEEDINILEQTLEKKRNDDNVMRYSVKDLEKRIENFKVKLSDLQTTHKKSKAIDFSELGIDALIIDEAHEFKNLLITTSMGDISGLGNLKGSQKAYDLYSKTQYIHEQNKKLYFLTGTPISNSITELYTLQRYIQPNILKEKGIQAFDSWASTFGEVTNAWELDSSGINYKIVARFNKFKNVPELSTMYKSVADIVTNNDIMKYQKDFVPKLYNDKPINIVAPRSKEIAEFIGIQDENGRWNEGSIVWRMEHQQDDITRNNLLACTTDARKAGLDFRLINPHCDDYANSKINKLIENVFNEYNAWNDDKGTQLIFCDLSTPKQHSQKVALNGNIATPNLNKEEFVNINETIEQTEEENSKSLDELLAEQAKFDVYTDILKKLVAKGIPQNEIRFIHDAKTDLQKGQLFADMNSGKARILIGSTQKMGAGTNVQKRIVALHHLDCPWRPSDLEQRSG
;
A
#
# COMPACT_ATOMS: atom_id res chain seq x y z
N LEU A 1 22.75 15.95 34.19
CA LEU A 1 21.94 15.24 33.19
C LEU A 1 21.86 13.73 33.51
N GLU A 2 22.98 13.08 33.85
CA GLU A 2 23.01 11.67 34.26
C GLU A 2 22.34 11.46 35.61
N GLN A 3 22.60 12.34 36.60
CA GLN A 3 21.93 12.32 37.89
C GLN A 3 20.43 12.53 37.81
N ASP A 4 19.99 13.35 36.86
CA ASP A 4 18.57 13.61 36.57
C ASP A 4 17.94 12.52 35.65
N ARG A 5 18.71 11.49 35.29
CA ARG A 5 18.31 10.41 34.39
C ARG A 5 17.81 10.89 32.99
N LEU A 6 18.37 12.01 32.52
CA LEU A 6 18.10 12.54 31.18
C LEU A 6 18.97 11.89 30.10
N ILE A 7 20.13 11.37 30.49
CA ILE A 7 21.06 10.60 29.68
C ILE A 7 21.52 9.35 30.43
N PHE A 8 21.85 8.31 29.69
CA PHE A 8 22.37 7.06 30.20
C PHE A 8 23.66 6.71 29.48
N LYS A 9 24.60 6.12 30.20
CA LYS A 9 25.83 5.58 29.63
C LYS A 9 25.49 4.43 28.68
N ASP A 10 26.05 4.42 27.48
CA ASP A 10 25.81 3.36 26.54
C ASP A 10 26.49 2.06 26.98
N HIS A 11 25.72 1.04 27.30
CA HIS A 11 26.23 -0.25 27.74
C HIS A 11 27.03 -1.01 26.66
N LYS A 12 26.85 -0.67 25.38
CA LYS A 12 27.62 -1.22 24.25
C LYS A 12 28.91 -0.46 23.99
N ASN A 13 28.91 0.83 24.30
CA ASN A 13 30.10 1.69 24.20
C ASN A 13 30.13 2.68 25.37
N PRO A 14 30.76 2.28 26.51
CA PRO A 14 30.76 3.07 27.73
C PRO A 14 31.37 4.49 27.63
N ALA A 15 32.06 4.80 26.54
CA ALA A 15 32.56 6.16 26.28
C ALA A 15 31.44 7.10 25.85
N ASN A 16 30.30 6.59 25.42
CA ASN A 16 29.19 7.36 24.89
C ASN A 16 28.02 7.45 25.87
N TYR A 17 27.20 8.50 25.67
CA TYR A 17 25.93 8.67 26.37
C TYR A 17 24.76 8.67 25.36
N VAL A 18 23.65 8.11 25.78
CA VAL A 18 22.41 8.03 24.98
C VAL A 18 21.30 8.74 25.74
N LEU A 19 20.48 9.50 25.05
CA LEU A 19 19.32 10.18 25.63
C LEU A 19 18.34 9.18 26.23
N ALA A 20 17.72 9.53 27.34
CA ALA A 20 16.76 8.68 28.05
C ALA A 20 15.63 8.20 27.16
N GLU A 21 15.07 9.08 26.31
CA GLU A 21 13.99 8.78 25.37
C GLU A 21 14.36 7.63 24.42
N LYS A 22 15.62 7.56 23.99
CA LYS A 22 16.15 6.51 23.11
C LYS A 22 16.63 5.28 23.90
N TYR A 23 17.24 5.50 25.06
CA TYR A 23 17.77 4.41 25.88
C TYR A 23 16.66 3.54 26.45
N LEU A 24 15.60 4.16 26.97
CA LEU A 24 14.44 3.50 27.61
C LEU A 24 13.33 3.11 26.60
N SER A 25 13.65 3.03 25.32
CA SER A 25 12.74 2.62 24.24
C SER A 25 13.34 1.53 23.35
N GLY A 26 12.62 1.04 22.36
CA GLY A 26 13.03 -0.07 21.51
C GLY A 26 13.00 -1.40 22.29
N ASN A 27 13.89 -2.34 21.98
CA ASN A 27 13.98 -3.64 22.68
C ASN A 27 14.57 -3.49 24.09
N VAL A 28 13.74 -3.08 25.05
CA VAL A 28 14.15 -2.85 26.45
C VAL A 28 14.46 -4.13 27.19
N LYS A 29 13.83 -5.28 26.83
CA LYS A 29 14.16 -6.57 27.48
C LYS A 29 15.57 -7.04 27.13
N ALA A 30 16.01 -6.87 25.89
CA ALA A 30 17.38 -7.20 25.51
C ALA A 30 18.39 -6.31 26.24
N LYS A 31 18.15 -4.98 26.27
CA LYS A 31 18.98 -4.03 26.99
C LYS A 31 19.05 -4.36 28.49
N HIS A 32 17.89 -4.66 29.10
CA HIS A 32 17.84 -5.05 30.53
C HIS A 32 18.69 -6.29 30.80
N LYS A 33 18.58 -7.33 29.96
CA LYS A 33 19.35 -8.56 30.09
C LYS A 33 20.88 -8.32 29.98
N GLU A 34 21.28 -7.50 28.97
CA GLU A 34 22.68 -7.12 28.77
C GLU A 34 23.21 -6.31 29.94
N VAL A 35 22.47 -5.29 30.40
CA VAL A 35 22.88 -4.41 31.52
C VAL A 35 22.88 -5.15 32.84
N LYS A 36 21.91 -6.02 33.13
CA LYS A 36 21.88 -6.86 34.32
C LYS A 36 23.12 -7.71 34.43
N LYS A 37 23.55 -8.32 33.33
CA LYS A 37 24.78 -9.10 33.30
C LYS A 37 26.02 -8.24 33.63
N LEU A 38 26.10 -7.01 33.05
CA LEU A 38 27.21 -6.10 33.36
C LEU A 38 27.27 -5.75 34.86
N VAL A 39 26.11 -5.48 35.48
CA VAL A 39 26.05 -5.18 36.92
C VAL A 39 26.44 -6.42 37.76
N GLU A 40 25.99 -7.61 37.36
CA GLU A 40 26.40 -8.88 38.00
C GLU A 40 27.92 -9.15 37.86
N ASP A 41 28.52 -8.75 36.73
CA ASP A 41 29.96 -8.82 36.46
C ASP A 41 30.77 -7.71 37.21
N GLY A 42 30.11 -6.84 37.99
CA GLY A 42 30.74 -5.84 38.86
C GLY A 42 30.84 -4.42 38.28
N PHE A 43 30.25 -4.14 37.13
CA PHE A 43 30.22 -2.79 36.53
C PHE A 43 29.13 -1.92 37.16
N ASN A 44 29.38 -1.41 38.38
CA ASN A 44 28.43 -0.64 39.18
C ASN A 44 27.95 0.68 38.51
N GLU A 45 28.65 1.17 37.51
CA GLU A 45 28.31 2.36 36.74
C GLU A 45 27.00 2.20 35.96
N PHE A 46 26.49 0.98 35.76
CA PHE A 46 25.25 0.68 35.07
C PHE A 46 24.05 0.40 36.00
N VAL A 47 24.19 0.56 37.30
CA VAL A 47 23.08 0.34 38.25
C VAL A 47 21.90 1.25 37.97
N ASN A 48 22.13 2.54 37.71
CA ASN A 48 21.11 3.51 37.37
C ASN A 48 20.39 3.13 36.05
N ASN A 49 21.12 2.58 35.07
CA ASN A 49 20.60 2.07 33.82
C ASN A 49 19.67 0.90 34.07
N LEU A 50 20.09 -0.06 34.91
CA LEU A 50 19.29 -1.24 35.24
C LEU A 50 17.97 -0.87 35.91
N GLU A 51 18.03 -0.04 36.98
CA GLU A 51 16.84 0.44 37.70
C GLU A 51 15.85 1.15 36.77
N SER A 52 16.34 1.97 35.86
CA SER A 52 15.48 2.73 34.93
C SER A 52 14.87 1.82 33.86
N LEU A 53 15.60 0.81 33.37
CA LEU A 53 15.08 -0.19 32.45
C LEU A 53 14.02 -1.07 33.12
N GLU A 54 14.17 -1.46 34.39
CA GLU A 54 13.17 -2.23 35.13
C GLU A 54 11.82 -1.53 35.22
N GLN A 55 11.82 -0.20 35.34
CA GLN A 55 10.59 0.60 35.41
C GLN A 55 9.79 0.63 34.08
N VAL A 56 10.45 0.43 32.95
CA VAL A 56 9.83 0.50 31.63
C VAL A 56 9.63 -0.87 30.98
N LEU A 57 10.01 -1.97 31.64
CA LEU A 57 9.79 -3.31 31.10
C LEU A 57 8.29 -3.54 30.82
N PRO A 58 7.93 -4.05 29.64
CA PRO A 58 6.56 -4.45 29.36
C PRO A 58 6.16 -5.62 30.28
N LYS A 59 4.91 -5.60 30.78
CA LYS A 59 4.37 -6.72 31.56
C LYS A 59 4.27 -7.96 30.68
N ASP A 60 4.62 -9.11 31.25
CA ASP A 60 4.53 -10.36 30.52
C ASP A 60 3.07 -10.72 30.23
N LEU A 61 2.83 -11.08 28.96
CA LEU A 61 1.55 -11.55 28.47
C LEU A 61 1.32 -13.00 28.87
N LYS A 62 0.07 -13.33 29.13
CA LYS A 62 -0.38 -14.69 29.40
C LYS A 62 -0.97 -15.34 28.17
N ALA A 63 -1.10 -16.66 28.19
CA ALA A 63 -1.63 -17.42 27.06
C ALA A 63 -2.98 -16.88 26.54
N VAL A 64 -3.81 -16.34 27.43
CA VAL A 64 -5.11 -15.73 27.07
C VAL A 64 -4.96 -14.49 26.20
N ASP A 65 -3.83 -13.79 26.30
CA ASP A 65 -3.54 -12.57 25.55
C ASP A 65 -2.81 -12.84 24.22
N ILE A 66 -2.34 -14.09 24.02
CA ILE A 66 -1.52 -14.50 22.88
C ILE A 66 -2.35 -15.30 21.89
N SER A 67 -2.63 -14.71 20.75
CA SER A 67 -3.36 -15.39 19.66
C SER A 67 -2.41 -16.26 18.83
N ILE A 68 -2.73 -17.55 18.78
CA ILE A 68 -2.01 -18.53 17.97
C ILE A 68 -2.93 -19.17 16.94
N SER A 69 -2.36 -19.87 15.98
CA SER A 69 -3.08 -20.73 15.03
C SER A 69 -2.20 -21.92 14.65
N LEU A 70 -2.81 -22.97 14.16
CA LEU A 70 -2.08 -24.11 13.59
C LEU A 70 -1.17 -23.58 12.45
N GLY A 71 0.12 -23.96 12.49
CA GLY A 71 1.13 -23.48 11.55
C GLY A 71 1.82 -22.16 11.94
N THR A 72 1.64 -21.66 13.17
CA THR A 72 2.39 -20.51 13.69
C THR A 72 3.88 -20.87 13.82
N THR A 73 4.74 -20.14 13.11
CA THR A 73 6.15 -20.52 12.92
C THR A 73 7.07 -20.27 14.11
N TRP A 74 6.67 -19.43 15.06
CA TRP A 74 7.47 -19.21 16.28
C TRP A 74 7.28 -20.30 17.33
N ILE A 75 6.24 -21.12 17.22
CA ILE A 75 6.01 -22.28 18.08
C ILE A 75 7.04 -23.37 17.74
N PRO A 76 7.79 -23.90 18.73
CA PRO A 76 8.77 -24.95 18.47
C PRO A 76 8.17 -26.20 17.82
N ILE A 77 8.87 -26.76 16.83
CA ILE A 77 8.42 -27.93 16.08
C ILE A 77 8.13 -29.16 16.97
N LYS A 78 8.81 -29.24 18.13
CA LYS A 78 8.57 -30.30 19.15
C LYS A 78 7.10 -30.39 19.56
N TYR A 79 6.40 -29.26 19.67
CA TYR A 79 4.99 -29.22 20.11
C TYR A 79 4.04 -29.65 18.98
N TYR A 80 4.38 -29.38 17.73
CA TYR A 80 3.63 -29.92 16.59
C TYR A 80 3.77 -31.44 16.50
N LYS A 81 4.97 -31.98 16.76
CA LYS A 81 5.19 -33.42 16.82
C LYS A 81 4.42 -34.07 17.96
N GLN A 82 4.46 -33.49 19.15
CA GLN A 82 3.66 -33.96 20.31
C GLN A 82 2.15 -33.92 20.01
N PHE A 83 1.66 -32.89 19.36
CA PHE A 83 0.25 -32.80 18.95
C PHE A 83 -0.15 -33.94 18.00
N ILE A 84 0.68 -34.25 17.01
CA ILE A 84 0.45 -35.35 16.07
C ILE A 84 0.44 -36.68 16.80
N GLU A 85 1.36 -36.89 17.73
CA GLU A 85 1.49 -38.12 18.48
C GLU A 85 0.35 -38.32 19.49
N GLU A 86 0.02 -37.29 20.28
CA GLU A 86 -0.97 -37.35 21.35
C GLU A 86 -2.43 -37.29 20.83
N THR A 87 -2.71 -36.36 19.90
CA THR A 87 -4.08 -36.13 19.42
C THR A 87 -4.42 -37.03 18.25
N LEU A 88 -3.53 -37.15 17.25
CA LEU A 88 -3.77 -37.96 16.07
C LEU A 88 -3.32 -39.42 16.24
N GLN A 89 -2.65 -39.75 17.34
CA GLN A 89 -2.18 -41.12 17.68
C GLN A 89 -1.29 -41.72 16.58
N ILE A 90 -0.47 -40.85 15.93
CA ILE A 90 0.42 -41.24 14.84
C ILE A 90 1.84 -41.34 15.40
N THR A 91 2.55 -42.43 15.05
CA THR A 91 3.90 -42.64 15.56
C THR A 91 4.94 -41.83 14.79
N PRO A 92 6.07 -41.39 15.42
CA PRO A 92 7.13 -40.62 14.74
C PRO A 92 7.74 -41.26 13.51
N LYS A 93 7.57 -42.58 13.32
CA LYS A 93 8.08 -43.33 12.17
C LYS A 93 7.20 -43.16 10.92
N ASP A 94 5.95 -42.74 11.12
CA ASP A 94 4.93 -42.72 10.07
C ASP A 94 4.76 -41.34 9.45
N TYR A 95 5.56 -40.33 9.89
CA TYR A 95 5.53 -39.00 9.30
C TYR A 95 6.87 -38.28 9.41
N ASP A 96 7.07 -37.32 8.55
CA ASP A 96 8.15 -36.34 8.60
C ASP A 96 7.58 -34.92 8.57
N LEU A 97 7.90 -34.11 9.60
CA LEU A 97 7.44 -32.74 9.76
C LEU A 97 8.65 -31.79 9.79
N PHE A 98 8.63 -30.80 8.92
CA PHE A 98 9.71 -29.85 8.77
C PHE A 98 9.19 -28.43 8.56
N LEU A 99 9.90 -27.44 9.14
CA LEU A 99 9.69 -26.00 8.91
C LEU A 99 10.88 -25.42 8.17
N MET A 100 10.65 -24.78 7.04
CA MET A 100 11.66 -24.00 6.35
C MET A 100 11.75 -22.59 6.97
N GLU A 101 12.74 -22.36 7.82
CA GLU A 101 12.87 -21.08 8.54
C GLU A 101 12.98 -19.87 7.61
N LYS A 102 13.64 -20.01 6.47
CA LYS A 102 13.86 -18.91 5.50
C LYS A 102 12.58 -18.48 4.78
N THR A 103 11.64 -19.37 4.55
CA THR A 103 10.36 -19.07 3.87
C THR A 103 9.17 -19.07 4.82
N GLY A 104 9.30 -19.66 6.02
CA GLY A 104 8.21 -19.90 6.95
C GLY A 104 7.21 -20.97 6.46
N GLU A 105 7.59 -21.78 5.48
CA GLU A 105 6.74 -22.81 4.88
C GLU A 105 6.90 -24.14 5.63
N TRP A 106 5.79 -24.76 5.96
CA TRP A 106 5.73 -26.09 6.53
C TRP A 106 5.71 -27.16 5.45
N SER A 107 6.29 -28.32 5.74
CA SER A 107 6.19 -29.53 4.93
C SER A 107 5.89 -30.70 5.84
N LEU A 108 4.88 -31.48 5.50
CA LEU A 108 4.44 -32.66 6.23
C LEU A 108 4.27 -33.85 5.27
N LYS A 109 4.90 -34.96 5.57
CA LYS A 109 4.75 -36.22 4.81
C LYS A 109 4.31 -37.34 5.70
N GLY A 110 3.35 -38.12 5.26
CA GLY A 110 2.92 -39.34 5.92
C GLY A 110 3.40 -40.61 5.17
N PHE A 111 3.82 -41.65 5.91
CA PHE A 111 4.34 -42.88 5.37
C PHE A 111 3.60 -44.09 5.92
N GLY A 112 2.90 -44.88 5.07
CA GLY A 112 2.42 -46.20 5.37
C GLY A 112 1.64 -46.46 6.66
N TYR A 113 0.97 -45.46 7.17
CA TYR A 113 0.28 -45.42 8.45
C TYR A 113 -1.12 -46.03 8.43
N SER A 114 -1.55 -46.63 9.55
CA SER A 114 -2.91 -47.08 9.76
C SER A 114 -3.60 -46.21 10.79
N LEU A 115 -4.55 -45.37 10.36
CA LEU A 115 -5.34 -44.55 11.26
C LEU A 115 -6.46 -45.37 11.92
N SER A 116 -6.73 -45.10 13.20
CA SER A 116 -7.91 -45.63 13.87
C SER A 116 -9.20 -45.13 13.18
N SER A 117 -10.29 -45.87 13.33
CA SER A 117 -11.57 -45.48 12.77
C SER A 117 -12.06 -44.13 13.31
N TYR A 118 -11.76 -43.83 14.56
CA TYR A 118 -12.06 -42.54 15.21
C TYR A 118 -11.29 -41.39 14.52
N ILE A 119 -9.98 -41.48 14.42
CA ILE A 119 -9.15 -40.43 13.77
C ILE A 119 -9.57 -40.21 12.30
N ARG A 120 -9.90 -41.30 11.61
CA ARG A 120 -10.36 -41.23 10.22
C ARG A 120 -11.72 -40.52 10.12
N SER A 121 -12.65 -40.77 11.09
CA SER A 121 -13.95 -40.10 11.08
C SER A 121 -13.87 -38.63 11.47
N GLU A 122 -12.97 -38.23 12.38
CA GLU A 122 -12.87 -36.87 12.89
C GLU A 122 -11.97 -35.99 11.99
N TYR A 123 -10.81 -36.49 11.55
CA TYR A 123 -9.75 -35.70 10.88
C TYR A 123 -9.45 -36.14 9.45
N ALA A 124 -10.35 -36.84 8.79
CA ALA A 124 -10.27 -37.14 7.36
C ALA A 124 -11.68 -37.16 6.74
N THR A 125 -11.74 -37.09 5.41
CA THR A 125 -12.93 -37.35 4.61
C THR A 125 -12.63 -38.47 3.63
N GLU A 126 -13.63 -38.92 2.84
CA GLU A 126 -13.40 -39.90 1.78
C GLU A 126 -12.45 -39.38 0.67
N ARG A 127 -12.34 -38.06 0.56
CA ARG A 127 -11.61 -37.37 -0.51
C ARG A 127 -10.28 -36.77 -0.07
N ILE A 128 -10.07 -36.52 1.22
CA ILE A 128 -8.88 -35.92 1.81
C ILE A 128 -8.46 -36.68 3.06
N GLY A 129 -7.18 -37.08 3.08
CA GLY A 129 -6.55 -37.75 4.21
C GLY A 129 -6.26 -36.81 5.40
N CYS A 130 -5.99 -37.41 6.57
CA CYS A 130 -5.67 -36.65 7.78
C CYS A 130 -4.37 -35.82 7.62
N PHE A 131 -3.35 -36.34 6.97
CA PHE A 131 -2.09 -35.61 6.74
C PHE A 131 -2.26 -34.44 5.78
N ASP A 132 -3.02 -34.62 4.71
CA ASP A 132 -3.32 -33.53 3.78
C ASP A 132 -4.10 -32.41 4.48
N LEU A 133 -5.05 -32.81 5.36
CA LEU A 133 -5.85 -31.88 6.15
C LEU A 133 -4.98 -31.09 7.13
N LEU A 134 -4.07 -31.76 7.82
CA LEU A 134 -3.09 -31.17 8.73
C LEU A 134 -2.11 -30.26 7.98
N GLU A 135 -1.61 -30.67 6.83
CA GLU A 135 -0.71 -29.86 6.00
C GLU A 135 -1.40 -28.58 5.51
N HIS A 136 -2.66 -28.67 5.05
CA HIS A 136 -3.46 -27.49 4.73
C HIS A 136 -3.61 -26.54 5.94
N GLY A 137 -3.79 -27.09 7.15
CA GLY A 137 -3.82 -26.31 8.38
C GLY A 137 -2.52 -25.60 8.69
N LEU A 138 -1.39 -26.32 8.62
CA LEU A 138 -0.05 -25.76 8.83
C LEU A 138 0.29 -24.66 7.82
N LEU A 139 -0.10 -24.84 6.57
CA LEU A 139 0.10 -23.86 5.49
C LEU A 139 -0.97 -22.77 5.46
N ARG A 140 -1.97 -22.84 6.34
CA ARG A 140 -3.10 -21.88 6.41
C ARG A 140 -3.88 -21.77 5.09
N LYS A 141 -3.94 -22.87 4.33
CA LYS A 141 -4.64 -22.96 3.05
C LYS A 141 -6.05 -23.51 3.23
N PRO A 142 -7.06 -22.95 2.52
CA PRO A 142 -8.36 -23.58 2.44
C PRO A 142 -8.28 -24.84 1.59
N ILE A 143 -9.14 -25.81 1.90
CA ILE A 143 -9.30 -27.02 1.11
C ILE A 143 -10.30 -26.74 0.00
N ARG A 144 -10.01 -27.18 -1.22
CA ARG A 144 -10.88 -27.14 -2.38
C ARG A 144 -10.94 -28.50 -3.03
N ILE A 145 -12.12 -29.11 -3.07
CA ILE A 145 -12.36 -30.43 -3.65
C ILE A 145 -13.05 -30.25 -5.00
N TYR A 146 -12.49 -30.87 -6.02
CA TYR A 146 -12.98 -30.78 -7.39
C TYR A 146 -13.44 -32.15 -7.90
N ASP A 147 -14.58 -32.17 -8.56
CA ASP A 147 -15.05 -33.32 -9.33
C ASP A 147 -14.54 -33.22 -10.76
N LYS A 148 -14.24 -34.38 -11.34
CA LYS A 148 -13.87 -34.48 -12.74
C LYS A 148 -15.15 -34.69 -13.55
N LYS A 149 -15.43 -33.77 -14.48
CA LYS A 149 -16.53 -33.87 -15.44
C LYS A 149 -15.99 -33.78 -16.85
N LEU A 150 -16.70 -34.33 -17.80
CA LEU A 150 -16.43 -34.14 -19.21
C LEU A 150 -17.30 -32.98 -19.71
N ASP A 151 -16.71 -32.06 -20.41
CA ASP A 151 -17.42 -31.01 -21.12
C ASP A 151 -18.12 -31.57 -22.36
N PRO A 152 -19.03 -30.85 -23.03
CA PRO A 152 -19.71 -31.31 -24.25
C PRO A 152 -18.76 -31.67 -25.40
N SER A 153 -17.50 -31.24 -25.34
CA SER A 153 -16.43 -31.58 -26.30
C SER A 153 -15.65 -32.86 -25.95
N GLY A 154 -15.96 -33.47 -24.79
CA GLY A 154 -15.27 -34.68 -24.30
C GLY A 154 -13.97 -34.37 -23.54
N LYS A 155 -13.64 -33.10 -23.24
CA LYS A 155 -12.48 -32.71 -22.49
C LYS A 155 -12.74 -32.76 -20.99
N GLU A 156 -11.81 -33.31 -20.21
CA GLU A 156 -11.91 -33.36 -18.75
C GLU A 156 -11.80 -31.94 -18.16
N ILE A 157 -12.86 -31.49 -17.50
CA ILE A 157 -12.92 -30.25 -16.72
C ILE A 157 -13.03 -30.57 -15.23
N ARG A 158 -12.49 -29.67 -14.38
CA ARG A 158 -12.57 -29.77 -12.92
C ARG A 158 -13.61 -28.78 -12.41
N GLU A 159 -14.66 -29.27 -11.81
CA GLU A 159 -15.72 -28.48 -11.18
C GLU A 159 -15.60 -28.55 -9.66
N LEU A 160 -15.66 -27.39 -8.98
CA LEU A 160 -15.64 -27.35 -7.52
C LEU A 160 -16.87 -28.05 -6.94
N ASN A 161 -16.65 -29.01 -6.01
CA ASN A 161 -17.71 -29.61 -5.24
C ASN A 161 -17.92 -28.85 -3.93
N PRO A 162 -18.99 -28.01 -3.83
CA PRO A 162 -19.19 -27.14 -2.66
C PRO A 162 -19.43 -27.92 -1.37
N LYS A 163 -20.15 -29.04 -1.46
CA LYS A 163 -20.53 -29.89 -0.29
C LYS A 163 -19.29 -30.54 0.32
N GLU A 164 -18.50 -31.23 -0.49
CA GLU A 164 -17.27 -31.89 -0.03
C GLU A 164 -16.24 -30.88 0.46
N THR A 165 -16.13 -29.76 -0.22
CA THR A 165 -15.27 -28.61 0.18
C THR A 165 -15.70 -28.08 1.55
N ALA A 166 -16.98 -27.89 1.81
CA ALA A 166 -17.50 -27.41 3.09
C ALA A 166 -17.21 -28.40 4.24
N ILE A 167 -17.44 -29.71 3.99
CA ILE A 167 -17.16 -30.77 4.99
C ILE A 167 -15.66 -30.80 5.34
N ALA A 168 -14.79 -30.75 4.35
CA ALA A 168 -13.34 -30.78 4.57
C ALA A 168 -12.85 -29.54 5.34
N ASN A 169 -13.33 -28.34 4.99
CA ASN A 169 -12.99 -27.12 5.73
C ASN A 169 -13.55 -27.10 7.15
N SER A 170 -14.75 -27.67 7.40
CA SER A 170 -15.28 -27.83 8.77
C SER A 170 -14.38 -28.70 9.62
N LYS A 171 -13.90 -29.83 9.08
CA LYS A 171 -12.95 -30.71 9.79
C LYS A 171 -11.60 -30.03 10.02
N LEU A 172 -11.14 -29.22 9.07
CA LEU A 172 -9.93 -28.41 9.23
C LEU A 172 -10.07 -27.38 10.36
N GLU A 173 -11.23 -26.74 10.48
CA GLU A 173 -11.48 -25.81 11.58
C GLU A 173 -11.53 -26.53 12.94
N ASN A 174 -12.15 -27.72 13.00
CA ASN A 174 -12.12 -28.55 14.21
C ASN A 174 -10.68 -28.90 14.63
N LEU A 175 -9.84 -29.31 13.67
CA LEU A 175 -8.42 -29.61 13.93
C LEU A 175 -7.64 -28.39 14.42
N LYS A 176 -7.91 -27.19 13.87
CA LYS A 176 -7.30 -25.94 14.33
C LYS A 176 -7.69 -25.60 15.76
N ASN A 177 -8.98 -25.74 16.10
CA ASN A 177 -9.50 -25.49 17.45
C ASN A 177 -8.92 -26.49 18.46
N GLU A 178 -8.88 -27.76 18.10
CA GLU A 178 -8.28 -28.82 18.92
C GLU A 178 -6.79 -28.51 19.21
N PHE A 179 -6.03 -28.05 18.22
CA PHE A 179 -4.65 -27.64 18.42
C PHE A 179 -4.51 -26.48 19.43
N ILE A 180 -5.39 -25.47 19.34
CA ILE A 180 -5.35 -24.30 20.23
C ILE A 180 -5.70 -24.73 21.67
N GLU A 181 -6.70 -25.59 21.85
CA GLU A 181 -7.08 -26.10 23.17
C GLU A 181 -5.98 -27.00 23.74
N TRP A 182 -5.47 -27.94 22.95
CA TRP A 182 -4.43 -28.88 23.34
C TRP A 182 -3.15 -28.16 23.79
N ILE A 183 -2.70 -27.16 23.01
CA ILE A 183 -1.38 -26.56 23.24
C ILE A 183 -1.30 -25.76 24.54
N TYR A 184 -2.41 -25.18 24.99
CA TYR A 184 -2.47 -24.40 26.23
C TYR A 184 -2.97 -25.20 27.43
N LYS A 185 -3.42 -26.45 27.26
CA LYS A 185 -3.94 -27.29 28.33
C LYS A 185 -2.86 -27.70 29.33
N ASP A 186 -1.69 -28.06 28.85
CA ASP A 186 -0.55 -28.43 29.67
C ASP A 186 0.16 -27.22 30.26
N TYR A 187 0.50 -27.25 31.55
CA TYR A 187 1.08 -26.13 32.27
C TYR A 187 2.50 -25.77 31.77
N ASP A 188 3.35 -26.78 31.60
CA ASP A 188 4.76 -26.59 31.24
C ASP A 188 4.87 -26.07 29.80
N ARG A 189 4.10 -26.64 28.89
CA ARG A 189 4.00 -26.24 27.49
C ARG A 189 3.48 -24.82 27.37
N ARG A 190 2.41 -24.46 28.10
CA ARG A 190 1.87 -23.12 28.16
C ARG A 190 2.88 -22.09 28.64
N THR A 191 3.58 -22.42 29.74
CA THR A 191 4.59 -21.53 30.34
C THR A 191 5.78 -21.34 29.40
N ASP A 192 6.27 -22.40 28.74
CA ASP A 192 7.35 -22.31 27.76
C ASP A 192 6.95 -21.38 26.59
N LEU A 193 5.74 -21.51 26.07
CA LEU A 193 5.23 -20.66 24.98
C LEU A 193 5.01 -19.21 25.39
N GLU A 194 4.47 -18.96 26.61
CA GLU A 194 4.39 -17.61 27.17
C GLU A 194 5.78 -16.94 27.21
N ASN A 195 6.79 -17.66 27.69
CA ASN A 195 8.16 -17.16 27.76
C ASN A 195 8.74 -16.87 26.38
N ILE A 196 8.63 -17.81 25.43
CA ILE A 196 9.11 -17.64 24.06
C ILE A 196 8.47 -16.42 23.40
N TYR A 197 7.16 -16.25 23.56
CA TYR A 197 6.43 -15.12 22.97
C TYR A 197 6.86 -13.79 23.58
N ASN A 198 6.93 -13.73 24.90
CA ASN A 198 7.32 -12.53 25.64
C ASN A 198 8.77 -12.12 25.34
N GLU A 199 9.69 -13.09 25.22
CA GLU A 199 11.09 -12.80 24.87
C GLU A 199 11.27 -12.36 23.41
N ARG A 200 10.36 -12.79 22.51
CA ARG A 200 10.51 -12.55 21.09
C ARG A 200 9.70 -11.33 20.59
N PHE A 201 8.48 -11.16 21.05
CA PHE A 201 7.53 -10.17 20.51
C PHE A 201 7.18 -9.06 21.50
N ASN A 202 7.02 -9.36 22.78
CA ASN A 202 6.68 -8.40 23.81
C ASN A 202 7.95 -7.79 24.44
N THR A 203 8.75 -7.12 23.62
CA THR A 203 10.10 -6.65 24.00
C THR A 203 10.28 -5.15 23.86
N ASN A 204 9.42 -4.50 23.07
CA ASN A 204 9.65 -3.13 22.65
C ASN A 204 8.78 -2.14 23.44
N ILE A 205 9.34 -0.98 23.68
CA ILE A 205 8.64 0.21 24.16
C ILE A 205 8.72 1.29 23.09
N GLU A 206 7.60 1.99 22.88
CA GLU A 206 7.48 3.10 21.93
C GLU A 206 8.32 4.29 22.38
N PRO A 207 9.21 4.84 21.53
CA PRO A 207 9.96 6.04 21.87
C PRO A 207 9.03 7.27 21.88
N ARG A 208 9.26 8.18 22.84
CA ARG A 208 8.51 9.43 22.95
C ARG A 208 9.48 10.60 22.94
N TYR A 209 9.35 11.44 21.93
CA TYR A 209 10.22 12.58 21.73
C TYR A 209 9.50 13.90 22.01
N ASN A 210 10.17 14.81 22.74
CA ASN A 210 9.70 16.17 22.97
C ASN A 210 10.63 17.19 22.31
N GLY A 211 10.21 17.74 21.20
CA GLY A 211 10.95 18.71 20.39
C GLY A 211 10.67 20.19 20.75
N GLU A 212 10.00 20.49 21.86
CA GLU A 212 9.65 21.89 22.22
C GLU A 212 10.87 22.80 22.34
N HIS A 213 12.01 22.26 22.75
CA HIS A 213 13.28 22.97 22.86
C HIS A 213 13.94 23.32 21.53
N LEU A 214 13.46 22.77 20.41
CA LEU A 214 14.07 23.03 19.10
C LEU A 214 13.89 24.48 18.69
N GLU A 215 15.04 25.12 18.45
CA GLU A 215 15.15 26.38 17.74
C GLU A 215 15.70 26.09 16.34
N LEU A 216 15.03 26.52 15.31
CA LEU A 216 15.43 26.29 13.92
C LEU A 216 16.01 27.58 13.33
N PRO A 217 17.33 27.81 13.43
CA PRO A 217 17.95 28.99 12.85
C PRO A 217 17.72 29.06 11.32
N ASN A 218 17.54 30.27 10.80
CA ASN A 218 17.24 30.54 9.38
C ASN A 218 15.86 30.04 8.89
N PHE A 219 15.03 29.47 9.75
CA PHE A 219 13.65 29.17 9.44
C PHE A 219 12.82 30.46 9.35
N ASN A 220 11.85 30.51 8.48
CA ASN A 220 10.99 31.68 8.27
C ASN A 220 10.21 32.01 9.56
N ALA A 221 10.53 33.15 10.15
CA ALA A 221 9.92 33.62 11.41
C ALA A 221 8.40 33.84 11.36
N ASN A 222 7.83 33.97 10.16
CA ASN A 222 6.37 34.11 9.98
C ASN A 222 5.63 32.78 10.07
N ILE A 223 6.34 31.65 10.07
CA ILE A 223 5.77 30.31 10.16
C ILE A 223 5.94 29.79 11.60
N LYS A 224 4.84 29.42 12.25
CA LYS A 224 4.88 28.82 13.58
C LYS A 224 4.69 27.31 13.47
N LEU A 225 5.73 26.56 13.81
CA LEU A 225 5.65 25.10 13.91
C LEU A 225 4.75 24.69 15.08
N LYS A 226 3.90 23.69 14.82
CA LYS A 226 3.05 23.08 15.83
C LYS A 226 3.85 22.11 16.70
N LYS A 227 3.35 21.79 17.90
CA LYS A 227 4.01 20.88 18.84
C LYS A 227 4.32 19.51 18.19
N HIS A 228 3.35 18.88 17.51
CA HIS A 228 3.59 17.59 16.83
C HIS A 228 4.66 17.69 15.75
N GLN A 229 4.76 18.81 15.02
CA GLN A 229 5.79 19.02 14.01
C GLN A 229 7.19 19.11 14.64
N LYS A 230 7.33 19.87 15.73
CA LYS A 230 8.62 19.92 16.47
C LYS A 230 9.01 18.56 17.03
N ASN A 231 8.07 17.79 17.57
CA ASN A 231 8.34 16.44 18.08
C ASN A 231 8.80 15.50 16.96
N ALA A 232 8.13 15.53 15.79
CA ALA A 232 8.49 14.73 14.63
C ALA A 232 9.87 15.11 14.06
N ILE A 233 10.21 16.40 14.01
CA ILE A 233 11.54 16.90 13.61
C ILE A 233 12.60 16.38 14.59
N TYR A 234 12.35 16.47 15.89
CA TYR A 234 13.30 15.99 16.89
C TYR A 234 13.50 14.48 16.80
N ARG A 235 12.41 13.71 16.58
CA ARG A 235 12.47 12.28 16.33
C ARG A 235 13.36 11.97 15.10
N ALA A 236 13.23 12.73 14.02
CA ALA A 236 14.02 12.52 12.80
C ALA A 236 15.52 12.76 13.03
N ILE A 237 15.87 13.70 13.92
CA ILE A 237 17.28 13.91 14.31
C ILE A 237 17.81 12.67 15.03
N GLN A 238 17.02 12.06 15.92
CA GLN A 238 17.45 10.95 16.77
C GLN A 238 17.44 9.59 16.06
N GLU A 239 16.51 9.37 15.09
CA GLU A 239 16.31 8.07 14.45
C GLU A 239 16.84 8.02 13.02
N ASN A 240 17.31 6.84 12.59
CA ASN A 240 17.79 6.66 11.22
C ASN A 240 16.66 6.31 10.24
N SER A 241 15.59 5.68 10.73
CA SER A 241 14.47 5.24 9.88
C SER A 241 13.15 5.65 10.50
N ILE A 242 12.33 6.41 9.76
CA ILE A 242 11.03 6.91 10.22
C ILE A 242 9.99 6.82 9.12
N ILE A 243 8.76 6.53 9.52
CA ILE A 243 7.54 6.76 8.76
C ILE A 243 6.82 7.95 9.39
N PHE A 244 6.68 9.05 8.68
CA PHE A 244 5.77 10.13 9.05
C PHE A 244 4.36 9.76 8.59
N ASP A 245 3.65 9.01 9.45
CA ASP A 245 2.26 8.60 9.26
C ASP A 245 1.33 9.71 9.78
N HIS A 246 1.41 10.83 9.10
CA HIS A 246 0.64 12.03 9.44
C HIS A 246 -0.53 12.18 8.49
N GLN A 247 -1.71 12.44 9.01
CA GLN A 247 -2.90 12.67 8.22
C GLN A 247 -2.70 13.81 7.22
N VAL A 248 -3.45 13.79 6.13
CA VAL A 248 -3.42 14.85 5.12
C VAL A 248 -3.68 16.22 5.79
N GLY A 249 -2.90 17.23 5.42
CA GLY A 249 -2.98 18.56 6.05
C GLY A 249 -2.21 18.75 7.36
N ALA A 250 -1.62 17.70 7.96
CA ALA A 250 -0.81 17.81 9.18
C ALA A 250 0.56 18.51 8.99
N GLY A 251 0.95 18.79 7.74
CA GLY A 251 2.20 19.49 7.38
C GLY A 251 3.42 18.58 7.28
N LYS A 252 3.25 17.37 6.76
CA LYS A 252 4.35 16.40 6.50
C LYS A 252 5.53 17.00 5.75
N THR A 253 5.26 17.72 4.66
CA THR A 253 6.27 18.37 3.83
C THR A 253 7.14 19.30 4.65
N LEU A 254 6.54 20.15 5.47
CA LEU A 254 7.25 21.10 6.34
C LEU A 254 8.10 20.36 7.39
N VAL A 255 7.57 19.28 7.99
CA VAL A 255 8.33 18.44 8.94
C VAL A 255 9.56 17.85 8.26
N ALA A 256 9.42 17.29 7.05
CA ALA A 256 10.55 16.72 6.31
C ALA A 256 11.59 17.77 5.94
N ILE A 257 11.18 18.95 5.45
CA ILE A 257 12.06 20.07 5.12
C ILE A 257 12.85 20.51 6.35
N CYS A 258 12.16 20.78 7.48
CA CYS A 258 12.82 21.20 8.70
C CYS A 258 13.75 20.11 9.26
N SER A 259 13.36 18.84 9.18
CA SER A 259 14.21 17.72 9.61
C SER A 259 15.51 17.64 8.80
N VAL A 260 15.43 17.82 7.49
CA VAL A 260 16.61 17.83 6.59
C VAL A 260 17.52 19.02 6.91
N MET A 261 16.96 20.21 6.96
CA MET A 261 17.73 21.45 7.16
C MET A 261 18.42 21.49 8.53
N GLU A 262 17.74 21.07 9.58
CA GLU A 262 18.33 21.06 10.91
C GLU A 262 19.45 20.02 11.04
N GLN A 263 19.28 18.83 10.48
CA GLN A 263 20.34 17.82 10.46
C GLN A 263 21.52 18.24 9.60
N LYS A 264 21.27 18.93 8.50
CA LYS A 264 22.33 19.52 7.67
C LYS A 264 23.11 20.59 8.44
N ARG A 265 22.41 21.50 9.14
CA ARG A 265 23.00 22.50 10.02
C ARG A 265 23.88 21.86 11.12
N MET A 266 23.43 20.74 11.65
CA MET A 266 24.17 19.96 12.68
C MET A 266 25.34 19.15 12.10
N GLY A 267 25.52 19.10 10.79
CA GLY A 267 26.54 18.27 10.14
C GLY A 267 26.24 16.77 10.14
N LEU A 268 24.98 16.39 10.41
CA LEU A 268 24.53 14.99 10.42
C LEU A 268 24.17 14.49 9.02
N LEU A 269 23.89 15.40 8.10
CA LEU A 269 23.59 15.13 6.70
C LEU A 269 24.40 16.02 5.75
N ASN A 270 24.74 15.47 4.58
CA ASN A 270 25.40 16.20 3.50
C ASN A 270 24.58 16.24 2.21
N LYS A 271 24.01 15.11 1.80
CA LYS A 271 23.32 14.97 0.50
C LYS A 271 21.96 14.30 0.66
N PRO A 272 20.97 14.99 1.19
CA PRO A 272 19.62 14.46 1.27
C PRO A 272 18.93 14.45 -0.11
N LEU A 273 18.33 13.32 -0.50
CA LEU A 273 17.51 13.13 -1.69
C LEU A 273 16.05 13.00 -1.29
N ILE A 274 15.22 13.89 -1.81
CA ILE A 274 13.78 13.91 -1.61
C ILE A 274 13.10 13.46 -2.89
N VAL A 275 12.34 12.39 -2.82
CA VAL A 275 11.65 11.77 -3.95
C VAL A 275 10.15 11.96 -3.79
N VAL A 276 9.52 12.61 -4.74
CA VAL A 276 8.14 13.08 -4.65
C VAL A 276 7.29 12.60 -5.85
N PRO A 277 5.96 12.54 -5.74
CA PRO A 277 5.09 12.35 -6.89
C PRO A 277 5.37 13.36 -8.01
N ASN A 278 5.19 12.93 -9.27
CA ASN A 278 5.58 13.74 -10.43
C ASN A 278 5.00 15.16 -10.45
N HIS A 279 3.80 15.33 -9.93
CA HIS A 279 3.10 16.63 -9.93
C HIS A 279 3.43 17.52 -8.71
N LEU A 280 4.18 17.04 -7.73
CA LEU A 280 4.50 17.75 -6.50
C LEU A 280 5.90 18.39 -6.46
N ALA A 281 6.77 18.11 -7.43
CA ALA A 281 8.15 18.59 -7.39
C ALA A 281 8.25 20.12 -7.26
N ARG A 282 7.42 20.87 -7.99
CA ARG A 282 7.37 22.32 -7.89
C ARG A 282 6.83 22.79 -6.54
N GLN A 283 5.77 22.18 -6.03
CA GLN A 283 5.22 22.52 -4.72
C GLN A 283 6.26 22.33 -3.62
N TRP A 284 7.00 21.21 -3.63
CA TRP A 284 8.09 20.98 -2.70
C TRP A 284 9.19 22.04 -2.78
N ASN A 285 9.54 22.45 -4.00
CA ASN A 285 10.49 23.55 -4.19
C ASN A 285 9.98 24.86 -3.59
N ASP A 286 8.74 25.24 -3.87
CA ASP A 286 8.14 26.49 -3.40
C ASP A 286 7.98 26.47 -1.86
N GLU A 287 7.58 25.35 -1.26
CA GLU A 287 7.50 25.18 0.19
C GLU A 287 8.89 25.22 0.86
N PHE A 288 9.91 24.70 0.19
CA PHE A 288 11.29 24.77 0.68
C PHE A 288 11.76 26.23 0.79
N TYR A 289 11.58 27.04 -0.27
CA TYR A 289 11.94 28.45 -0.24
C TYR A 289 11.02 29.28 0.67
N HIS A 290 9.77 28.86 0.86
CA HIS A 290 8.87 29.49 1.84
C HIS A 290 9.37 29.26 3.28
N ALA A 291 9.88 28.07 3.57
CA ALA A 291 10.42 27.71 4.89
C ALA A 291 11.85 28.23 5.11
N TYR A 292 12.71 28.16 4.11
CA TYR A 292 14.13 28.56 4.14
C TYR A 292 14.50 29.34 2.87
N THR A 293 14.42 30.66 2.90
CA THR A 293 14.59 31.54 1.73
C THR A 293 15.97 31.45 1.09
N ASN A 294 17.00 31.08 1.85
CA ASN A 294 18.39 31.00 1.39
C ASN A 294 18.85 29.57 1.09
N ALA A 295 17.93 28.59 1.03
CA ALA A 295 18.31 27.22 0.76
C ALA A 295 18.87 27.02 -0.66
N ASN A 296 19.92 26.23 -0.79
CA ASN A 296 20.53 25.84 -2.07
C ASN A 296 19.98 24.48 -2.52
N ILE A 297 18.92 24.47 -3.34
CA ILE A 297 18.19 23.27 -3.73
C ILE A 297 18.46 22.92 -5.19
N LEU A 298 18.67 21.64 -5.47
CA LEU A 298 18.70 21.09 -6.83
C LEU A 298 17.38 20.37 -7.13
N VAL A 299 16.58 20.91 -8.02
CA VAL A 299 15.36 20.24 -8.53
C VAL A 299 15.67 19.65 -9.89
N ALA A 300 15.50 18.32 -10.02
CA ALA A 300 15.73 17.63 -11.28
C ALA A 300 14.64 17.97 -12.31
N THR A 301 15.06 18.31 -13.51
CA THR A 301 14.15 18.50 -14.64
C THR A 301 14.12 17.25 -15.53
N ASN A 302 13.12 17.15 -16.41
CA ASN A 302 13.07 16.05 -17.37
C ASN A 302 14.23 16.09 -18.37
N ASP A 303 14.77 17.28 -18.67
CA ASP A 303 15.92 17.44 -19.56
C ASP A 303 17.23 16.97 -18.92
N ASP A 304 17.39 17.13 -17.62
CA ASP A 304 18.56 16.65 -16.89
C ASP A 304 18.71 15.13 -16.96
N LEU A 305 17.59 14.40 -17.09
CA LEU A 305 17.57 12.94 -17.06
C LEU A 305 17.44 12.28 -18.44
N LYS A 306 17.48 13.06 -19.52
CA LYS A 306 17.69 12.54 -20.86
C LYS A 306 19.02 11.81 -20.94
N LYS A 307 19.12 10.78 -21.80
CA LYS A 307 20.30 9.91 -21.91
C LYS A 307 21.62 10.70 -22.01
N ASP A 308 21.65 11.78 -22.77
CA ASP A 308 22.83 12.56 -23.04
C ASP A 308 23.23 13.51 -21.89
N ASN A 309 22.30 13.87 -21.02
CA ASN A 309 22.50 14.82 -19.91
C ASN A 309 22.64 14.13 -18.56
N ARG A 310 22.21 12.90 -18.44
CA ARG A 310 22.09 12.16 -17.17
C ARG A 310 23.43 12.03 -16.43
N GLU A 311 24.50 11.70 -17.14
CA GLU A 311 25.84 11.60 -16.54
C GLU A 311 26.32 12.94 -15.99
N LYS A 312 26.07 14.04 -16.73
CA LYS A 312 26.38 15.40 -16.27
C LYS A 312 25.57 15.77 -15.02
N PHE A 313 24.28 15.39 -14.99
CA PHE A 313 23.43 15.64 -13.83
C PHE A 313 23.89 14.85 -12.61
N PHE A 314 24.22 13.58 -12.75
CA PHE A 314 24.76 12.76 -11.66
C PHE A 314 26.12 13.29 -11.18
N SER A 315 27.00 13.69 -12.09
CA SER A 315 28.26 14.36 -11.74
C SER A 315 28.01 15.65 -10.96
N LYS A 316 27.00 16.45 -11.34
CA LYS A 316 26.60 17.65 -10.61
C LYS A 316 26.15 17.33 -9.18
N ILE A 317 25.38 16.23 -8.96
CA ILE A 317 25.00 15.76 -7.64
C ILE A 317 26.24 15.36 -6.84
N THR A 318 27.15 14.61 -7.45
CA THR A 318 28.32 14.06 -6.76
C THR A 318 29.30 15.16 -6.32
N THR A 319 29.52 16.18 -7.14
CA THR A 319 30.56 17.19 -6.93
C THR A 319 30.11 18.41 -6.13
N ASN A 320 28.82 18.71 -6.07
CA ASN A 320 28.30 19.90 -5.39
C ASN A 320 27.63 19.55 -4.05
N ASN A 321 27.55 20.54 -3.18
CA ASN A 321 26.89 20.46 -1.89
C ASN A 321 25.58 21.25 -1.95
N PHE A 322 24.46 20.53 -2.12
CA PHE A 322 23.11 21.07 -2.06
C PHE A 322 22.48 20.84 -0.69
N ASP A 323 21.60 21.74 -0.28
CA ASP A 323 20.83 21.54 0.97
C ASP A 323 19.80 20.44 0.81
N ALA A 324 19.24 20.30 -0.38
CA ALA A 324 18.43 19.15 -0.76
C ALA A 324 18.46 18.94 -2.29
N ILE A 325 18.24 17.68 -2.69
CA ILE A 325 18.02 17.30 -4.08
C ILE A 325 16.60 16.80 -4.17
N ILE A 326 15.80 17.35 -5.08
CA ILE A 326 14.41 16.98 -5.29
C ILE A 326 14.26 16.29 -6.65
N MET A 327 13.70 15.07 -6.65
CA MET A 327 13.43 14.29 -7.85
C MET A 327 12.02 13.72 -7.80
N THR A 328 11.42 13.47 -8.96
CA THR A 328 10.15 12.78 -9.03
C THR A 328 10.29 11.26 -8.95
N HIS A 329 9.19 10.54 -8.61
CA HIS A 329 9.18 9.07 -8.61
C HIS A 329 9.63 8.47 -9.95
N SER A 330 9.23 9.09 -11.08
CA SER A 330 9.63 8.63 -12.42
C SER A 330 11.09 8.88 -12.73
N GLN A 331 11.66 9.96 -12.22
CA GLN A 331 13.07 10.31 -12.37
C GLN A 331 13.97 9.45 -11.48
N PHE A 332 13.53 9.16 -10.24
CA PHE A 332 14.27 8.35 -9.27
C PHE A 332 14.54 6.92 -9.76
N LYS A 333 13.59 6.31 -10.50
CA LYS A 333 13.79 4.99 -11.10
C LYS A 333 14.88 4.94 -12.17
N LEU A 334 15.32 6.10 -12.70
CA LEU A 334 16.39 6.19 -13.69
C LEU A 334 17.79 6.17 -13.07
N ILE A 335 17.89 6.29 -11.74
CA ILE A 335 19.14 6.06 -11.00
C ILE A 335 19.26 4.56 -10.79
N PRO A 336 20.28 3.88 -11.32
CA PRO A 336 20.46 2.46 -11.09
C PRO A 336 20.61 2.17 -9.59
N ALA A 337 19.99 1.10 -9.09
CA ALA A 337 20.22 0.63 -7.73
C ALA A 337 21.64 0.03 -7.62
N PRO A 338 22.24 0.00 -6.41
CA PRO A 338 23.61 -0.48 -6.21
C PRO A 338 23.79 -1.93 -6.69
N TYR A 339 24.75 -2.15 -7.56
CA TYR A 339 24.97 -3.44 -8.21
C TYR A 339 25.18 -4.59 -7.20
N GLU A 340 26.04 -4.39 -6.20
CA GLU A 340 26.36 -5.45 -5.23
C GLU A 340 25.14 -5.82 -4.37
N VAL A 341 24.26 -4.84 -4.06
CA VAL A 341 23.03 -5.09 -3.29
C VAL A 341 22.05 -5.91 -4.11
N ILE A 342 21.80 -5.54 -5.38
CA ILE A 342 20.89 -6.31 -6.25
C ILE A 342 21.43 -7.71 -6.50
N LYS A 343 22.74 -7.84 -6.75
CA LYS A 343 23.40 -9.13 -6.95
C LYS A 343 23.18 -10.05 -5.75
N LYS A 344 23.49 -9.56 -4.55
CA LYS A 344 23.28 -10.29 -3.29
C LYS A 344 21.81 -10.70 -3.10
N GLN A 345 20.87 -9.82 -3.38
CA GLN A 345 19.43 -10.12 -3.30
C GLN A 345 19.01 -11.23 -4.28
N TYR A 346 19.44 -11.15 -5.54
CA TYR A 346 19.13 -12.21 -6.52
C TYR A 346 19.78 -13.55 -6.15
N GLU A 347 21.00 -13.55 -5.63
CA GLU A 347 21.67 -14.77 -5.17
C GLU A 347 20.95 -15.38 -3.95
N GLU A 348 20.47 -14.55 -3.01
CA GLU A 348 19.67 -15.01 -1.87
C GLU A 348 18.31 -15.56 -2.32
N ASP A 349 17.60 -14.87 -3.23
CA ASP A 349 16.31 -15.32 -3.77
C ASP A 349 16.44 -16.64 -4.54
N ILE A 350 17.47 -16.75 -5.38
CA ILE A 350 17.77 -18.00 -6.10
C ILE A 350 18.01 -19.14 -5.12
N ASN A 351 18.85 -18.95 -4.11
CA ASN A 351 19.17 -19.95 -3.11
C ASN A 351 17.92 -20.43 -2.35
N ILE A 352 17.05 -19.50 -1.95
CA ILE A 352 15.78 -19.81 -1.27
C ILE A 352 14.87 -20.65 -2.19
N LEU A 353 14.74 -20.24 -3.45
CA LEU A 353 13.91 -20.95 -4.42
C LEU A 353 14.47 -22.33 -4.78
N GLU A 354 15.79 -22.47 -4.91
CA GLU A 354 16.45 -23.75 -5.18
C GLU A 354 16.26 -24.73 -4.02
N GLN A 355 16.43 -24.28 -2.77
CA GLN A 355 16.14 -25.10 -1.59
C GLN A 355 14.66 -25.52 -1.52
N THR A 356 13.75 -24.62 -1.90
CA THR A 356 12.32 -24.92 -1.96
C THR A 356 12.02 -25.95 -3.06
N LEU A 357 12.66 -25.81 -4.22
CA LEU A 357 12.51 -26.71 -5.37
C LEU A 357 13.03 -28.11 -5.05
N GLU A 358 14.20 -28.21 -4.44
CA GLU A 358 14.80 -29.50 -4.07
C GLU A 358 13.89 -30.31 -3.15
N LYS A 359 13.30 -29.64 -2.15
CA LYS A 359 12.34 -30.27 -1.25
C LYS A 359 11.06 -30.70 -1.97
N LYS A 360 10.52 -29.85 -2.86
CA LYS A 360 9.31 -30.17 -3.62
C LYS A 360 9.52 -31.26 -4.67
N ARG A 361 10.73 -31.41 -5.23
CA ARG A 361 11.06 -32.50 -6.14
C ARG A 361 11.11 -33.87 -5.46
N ASN A 362 11.49 -33.87 -4.19
CA ASN A 362 11.52 -35.08 -3.37
C ASN A 362 10.14 -35.47 -2.83
N ASP A 363 9.08 -34.75 -3.22
CA ASP A 363 7.71 -34.96 -2.82
C ASP A 363 6.87 -35.53 -3.98
N ASP A 364 6.53 -36.82 -3.89
CA ASP A 364 5.78 -37.51 -4.95
C ASP A 364 4.35 -36.99 -5.17
N ASN A 365 3.81 -36.23 -4.22
CA ASN A 365 2.44 -35.66 -4.25
C ASN A 365 2.37 -34.24 -4.77
N VAL A 366 3.50 -33.58 -5.06
CA VAL A 366 3.47 -32.18 -5.54
C VAL A 366 3.04 -32.13 -7.00
N MET A 367 2.03 -31.31 -7.30
CA MET A 367 1.61 -31.08 -8.68
C MET A 367 2.80 -30.61 -9.52
N ARG A 368 3.08 -31.28 -10.63
CA ARG A 368 4.15 -30.94 -11.61
C ARG A 368 4.11 -29.47 -12.04
N TYR A 369 2.95 -28.82 -11.95
CA TYR A 369 2.76 -27.41 -12.23
C TYR A 369 3.48 -26.49 -11.19
N SER A 370 3.44 -26.83 -9.91
CA SER A 370 4.10 -26.06 -8.84
C SER A 370 5.65 -26.12 -8.98
N VAL A 371 6.18 -27.27 -9.38
CA VAL A 371 7.61 -27.46 -9.64
C VAL A 371 8.05 -26.63 -10.85
N LYS A 372 7.30 -26.68 -11.94
CA LYS A 372 7.58 -25.91 -13.15
C LYS A 372 7.52 -24.40 -12.92
N ASP A 373 6.60 -23.90 -12.07
CA ASP A 373 6.53 -22.48 -11.74
C ASP A 373 7.76 -22.03 -10.95
N LEU A 374 8.22 -22.82 -9.98
CA LEU A 374 9.46 -22.56 -9.26
C LEU A 374 10.69 -22.59 -10.18
N GLU A 375 10.80 -23.59 -11.06
CA GLU A 375 11.89 -23.68 -12.06
C GLU A 375 11.92 -22.43 -12.95
N LYS A 376 10.76 -22.00 -13.44
CA LYS A 376 10.64 -20.78 -14.24
C LYS A 376 11.03 -19.53 -13.46
N ARG A 377 10.70 -19.44 -12.18
CA ARG A 377 11.12 -18.31 -11.34
C ARG A 377 12.62 -18.28 -11.12
N ILE A 378 13.23 -19.43 -10.83
CA ILE A 378 14.69 -19.56 -10.68
C ILE A 378 15.39 -19.15 -11.96
N GLU A 379 14.93 -19.65 -13.11
CA GLU A 379 15.50 -19.29 -14.40
C GLU A 379 15.38 -17.79 -14.68
N ASN A 380 14.23 -17.19 -14.42
CA ASN A 380 14.03 -15.74 -14.55
C ASN A 380 14.99 -14.92 -13.67
N PHE A 381 15.25 -15.35 -12.42
CA PHE A 381 16.23 -14.67 -11.57
C PHE A 381 17.67 -14.88 -12.05
N LYS A 382 18.02 -16.07 -12.55
CA LYS A 382 19.34 -16.34 -13.14
C LYS A 382 19.58 -15.49 -14.39
N VAL A 383 18.58 -15.37 -15.25
CA VAL A 383 18.64 -14.47 -16.43
C VAL A 383 18.84 -13.02 -15.98
N LYS A 384 18.04 -12.54 -15.03
CA LYS A 384 18.19 -11.17 -14.50
C LYS A 384 19.56 -10.92 -13.89
N LEU A 385 20.11 -11.89 -13.16
CA LEU A 385 21.45 -11.80 -12.59
C LEU A 385 22.53 -11.73 -13.68
N SER A 386 22.41 -12.57 -14.72
CA SER A 386 23.31 -12.57 -15.87
C SER A 386 23.26 -11.24 -16.66
N ASP A 387 22.03 -10.73 -16.88
CA ASP A 387 21.83 -9.44 -17.54
C ASP A 387 22.39 -8.28 -16.71
N LEU A 388 22.19 -8.31 -15.39
CA LEU A 388 22.77 -7.33 -14.46
C LEU A 388 24.30 -7.35 -14.53
N GLN A 389 24.95 -8.53 -14.52
CA GLN A 389 26.40 -8.66 -14.62
C GLN A 389 26.92 -8.18 -15.97
N THR A 390 26.20 -8.46 -17.05
CA THR A 390 26.57 -8.06 -18.40
C THR A 390 26.45 -6.54 -18.57
N THR A 391 25.37 -5.97 -18.05
CA THR A 391 25.11 -4.53 -18.10
C THR A 391 26.13 -3.78 -17.25
N HIS A 392 26.43 -4.25 -16.05
CA HIS A 392 27.43 -3.64 -15.16
C HIS A 392 28.83 -3.64 -15.79
N LYS A 393 29.23 -4.74 -16.47
CA LYS A 393 30.51 -4.80 -17.18
C LYS A 393 30.60 -3.83 -18.37
N LYS A 394 29.49 -3.57 -19.05
CA LYS A 394 29.43 -2.70 -20.24
C LYS A 394 29.19 -1.23 -19.91
N SER A 395 28.56 -0.92 -18.80
CA SER A 395 28.15 0.42 -18.39
C SER A 395 29.07 0.92 -17.28
N LYS A 396 29.66 2.09 -17.49
CA LYS A 396 30.31 2.90 -16.44
C LYS A 396 29.28 3.84 -15.78
N ALA A 397 27.99 3.51 -15.84
CA ALA A 397 26.94 4.37 -15.30
C ALA A 397 27.07 4.49 -13.77
N ILE A 398 27.03 5.73 -13.30
CA ILE A 398 27.00 6.06 -11.86
C ILE A 398 25.72 5.46 -11.28
N ASP A 399 25.86 4.61 -10.26
CA ASP A 399 24.72 4.06 -9.54
C ASP A 399 24.41 4.86 -8.26
N PHE A 400 23.36 4.45 -7.54
CA PHE A 400 22.89 5.15 -6.33
C PHE A 400 23.96 5.23 -5.23
N SER A 401 24.85 4.24 -5.12
CA SER A 401 25.89 4.19 -4.10
C SER A 401 26.98 5.25 -4.34
N GLU A 402 27.23 5.59 -5.59
CA GLU A 402 28.27 6.54 -6.01
C GLU A 402 27.80 8.00 -5.92
N LEU A 403 26.49 8.26 -5.83
CA LEU A 403 25.94 9.62 -5.69
C LEU A 403 26.27 10.27 -4.35
N GLY A 404 26.67 9.49 -3.36
CA GLY A 404 26.97 9.97 -2.01
C GLY A 404 25.74 10.39 -1.20
N ILE A 405 24.55 9.93 -1.57
CA ILE A 405 23.31 10.20 -0.85
C ILE A 405 23.40 9.60 0.56
N ASP A 406 23.11 10.40 1.59
CA ASP A 406 23.15 10.02 2.99
C ASP A 406 21.79 10.10 3.70
N ALA A 407 20.79 10.68 3.05
CA ALA A 407 19.39 10.58 3.46
C ALA A 407 18.49 10.38 2.25
N LEU A 408 17.57 9.43 2.35
CA LEU A 408 16.55 9.18 1.32
C LEU A 408 15.17 9.44 1.93
N ILE A 409 14.45 10.39 1.37
CA ILE A 409 13.13 10.81 1.80
C ILE A 409 12.15 10.49 0.67
N ILE A 410 11.12 9.67 0.95
CA ILE A 410 10.13 9.24 -0.05
C ILE A 410 8.76 9.79 0.35
N ASP A 411 8.26 10.72 -0.43
CA ASP A 411 6.88 11.22 -0.27
C ASP A 411 5.89 10.28 -0.97
N GLU A 412 4.68 10.15 -0.40
CA GLU A 412 3.65 9.21 -0.81
C GLU A 412 4.19 7.78 -0.96
N ALA A 413 4.86 7.30 0.08
CA ALA A 413 5.55 6.00 0.09
C ALA A 413 4.63 4.81 -0.23
N HIS A 414 3.31 4.94 -0.02
CA HIS A 414 2.32 3.93 -0.38
C HIS A 414 2.27 3.61 -1.90
N GLU A 415 2.81 4.48 -2.74
CA GLU A 415 2.97 4.22 -4.18
C GLU A 415 3.93 3.04 -4.50
N PHE A 416 4.76 2.62 -3.53
CA PHE A 416 5.72 1.52 -3.64
C PHE A 416 5.28 0.23 -2.94
N LYS A 417 4.00 0.10 -2.60
CA LYS A 417 3.44 -1.02 -1.83
C LYS A 417 3.50 -2.39 -2.52
N ASN A 418 3.62 -2.45 -3.84
CA ASN A 418 3.65 -3.68 -4.61
C ASN A 418 5.07 -4.27 -4.67
N LEU A 419 5.63 -4.66 -3.53
CA LEU A 419 6.89 -5.41 -3.46
C LEU A 419 6.62 -6.91 -3.62
N LEU A 420 7.53 -7.63 -4.30
CA LEU A 420 7.44 -9.07 -4.44
C LEU A 420 7.30 -9.77 -3.07
N ILE A 421 6.29 -10.62 -2.94
CA ILE A 421 6.04 -11.45 -1.77
C ILE A 421 6.07 -12.92 -2.20
N THR A 422 6.98 -13.69 -1.60
CA THR A 422 7.01 -15.14 -1.74
C THR A 422 6.18 -15.76 -0.61
N THR A 423 5.18 -16.57 -0.94
CA THR A 423 4.28 -17.17 0.04
C THR A 423 3.73 -18.51 -0.46
N SER A 424 3.47 -19.41 0.47
CA SER A 424 2.73 -20.64 0.23
C SER A 424 1.22 -20.41 0.03
N MET A 425 0.70 -19.22 0.40
CA MET A 425 -0.73 -18.86 0.42
C MET A 425 -1.21 -18.22 -0.90
N GLY A 426 -0.57 -18.47 -2.05
CA GLY A 426 -0.82 -17.75 -3.31
C GLY A 426 -2.27 -17.72 -3.82
N ASP A 427 -3.10 -18.68 -3.41
CA ASP A 427 -4.51 -18.82 -3.84
C ASP A 427 -5.51 -18.15 -2.89
N ILE A 428 -5.04 -17.44 -1.86
CA ILE A 428 -5.90 -16.77 -0.87
C ILE A 428 -6.17 -15.34 -1.31
N SER A 429 -7.43 -14.92 -1.23
CA SER A 429 -7.81 -13.53 -1.50
C SER A 429 -7.28 -12.57 -0.43
N GLY A 430 -7.07 -11.30 -0.78
CA GLY A 430 -6.63 -10.26 0.18
C GLY A 430 -5.12 -10.11 0.33
N LEU A 431 -4.32 -10.90 -0.39
CA LEU A 431 -2.85 -10.80 -0.34
C LEU A 431 -2.28 -9.67 -1.26
N GLY A 432 -3.12 -9.02 -2.06
CA GLY A 432 -2.67 -7.99 -2.98
C GLY A 432 -1.87 -8.55 -4.17
N ASN A 433 -0.95 -7.74 -4.71
CA ASN A 433 -0.12 -8.14 -5.86
C ASN A 433 1.16 -8.85 -5.40
N LEU A 434 1.13 -10.17 -5.41
CA LEU A 434 2.27 -11.00 -4.99
C LEU A 434 3.46 -10.96 -5.97
N LYS A 435 3.22 -10.66 -7.25
CA LYS A 435 4.29 -10.62 -8.28
C LYS A 435 5.20 -9.42 -8.12
N GLY A 436 4.72 -8.40 -7.44
CA GLY A 436 5.46 -7.17 -7.23
C GLY A 436 5.54 -6.27 -8.48
N SER A 437 6.26 -5.18 -8.35
CA SER A 437 6.57 -4.24 -9.43
C SER A 437 8.06 -3.92 -9.45
N GLN A 438 8.60 -3.63 -10.62
CA GLN A 438 10.01 -3.22 -10.78
C GLN A 438 10.33 -1.95 -9.99
N LYS A 439 9.38 -0.99 -9.94
CA LYS A 439 9.47 0.27 -9.16
C LYS A 439 9.71 -0.02 -7.67
N ALA A 440 8.94 -0.95 -7.10
CA ALA A 440 9.04 -1.32 -5.70
C ALA A 440 10.34 -2.08 -5.39
N TYR A 441 10.75 -2.97 -6.29
CA TYR A 441 12.00 -3.73 -6.13
C TYR A 441 13.24 -2.82 -6.21
N ASP A 442 13.23 -1.85 -7.13
CA ASP A 442 14.29 -0.84 -7.25
C ASP A 442 14.44 -0.01 -5.97
N LEU A 443 13.31 0.48 -5.41
CA LEU A 443 13.33 1.18 -4.12
C LEU A 443 13.84 0.26 -3.00
N TYR A 444 13.41 -1.00 -2.97
CA TYR A 444 13.84 -1.97 -1.96
C TYR A 444 15.35 -2.13 -1.95
N SER A 445 15.97 -2.30 -3.11
CA SER A 445 17.43 -2.43 -3.22
C SER A 445 18.16 -1.17 -2.73
N LYS A 446 17.64 0.02 -3.03
CA LYS A 446 18.20 1.29 -2.54
C LYS A 446 18.04 1.46 -1.04
N THR A 447 16.88 1.04 -0.47
CA THR A 447 16.68 1.11 0.99
C THR A 447 17.56 0.12 1.74
N GLN A 448 17.82 -1.07 1.19
CA GLN A 448 18.79 -2.00 1.79
C GLN A 448 20.19 -1.38 1.83
N TYR A 449 20.63 -0.71 0.78
CA TYR A 449 21.90 0.04 0.78
C TYR A 449 21.92 1.11 1.88
N ILE A 450 20.84 1.88 2.03
CA ILE A 450 20.73 2.92 3.08
C ILE A 450 20.87 2.28 4.47
N HIS A 451 20.24 1.14 4.74
CA HIS A 451 20.36 0.41 6.01
C HIS A 451 21.76 -0.16 6.24
N GLU A 452 22.36 -0.79 5.23
CA GLU A 452 23.72 -1.35 5.32
C GLU A 452 24.77 -0.26 5.64
N GLN A 453 24.54 0.97 5.15
CA GLN A 453 25.40 2.13 5.41
C GLN A 453 24.99 2.94 6.64
N ASN A 454 24.00 2.49 7.42
CA ASN A 454 23.46 3.18 8.59
C ASN A 454 23.06 4.65 8.33
N LYS A 455 22.53 4.92 7.14
CA LYS A 455 22.08 6.24 6.67
C LYS A 455 20.61 6.49 7.00
N LYS A 456 20.12 7.70 6.73
CA LYS A 456 18.75 8.11 7.05
C LYS A 456 17.73 7.68 5.97
N LEU A 457 16.58 7.17 6.40
CA LEU A 457 15.46 6.78 5.54
C LEU A 457 14.15 7.30 6.11
N TYR A 458 13.48 8.20 5.40
CA TYR A 458 12.19 8.75 5.82
C TYR A 458 11.11 8.47 4.79
N PHE A 459 10.01 7.90 5.23
CA PHE A 459 8.80 7.69 4.43
C PHE A 459 7.71 8.64 4.90
N LEU A 460 7.05 9.31 3.97
CA LEU A 460 5.91 10.17 4.23
C LEU A 460 4.67 9.52 3.61
N THR A 461 3.64 9.32 4.41
CA THR A 461 2.35 8.82 3.93
C THR A 461 1.25 9.17 4.92
N GLY A 462 0.05 9.44 4.44
CA GLY A 462 -1.14 9.56 5.29
C GLY A 462 -2.01 8.30 5.24
N THR A 463 -1.62 7.32 4.42
CA THR A 463 -2.39 6.09 4.19
C THR A 463 -1.45 4.89 4.07
N PRO A 464 -0.83 4.44 5.18
CA PRO A 464 0.16 3.35 5.16
C PRO A 464 -0.42 2.02 4.67
N ILE A 465 -1.71 1.80 4.88
CA ILE A 465 -2.45 0.62 4.43
C ILE A 465 -3.67 1.11 3.64
N SER A 466 -3.81 0.68 2.39
CA SER A 466 -4.90 1.12 1.52
C SER A 466 -5.79 0.00 0.97
N ASN A 467 -5.25 -1.20 0.73
CA ASN A 467 -5.99 -2.31 0.11
C ASN A 467 -5.83 -3.64 0.83
N SER A 468 -4.67 -3.91 1.39
CA SER A 468 -4.33 -5.21 1.97
C SER A 468 -3.46 -5.04 3.20
N ILE A 469 -3.68 -5.91 4.18
CA ILE A 469 -2.84 -5.95 5.39
C ILE A 469 -1.38 -6.33 5.08
N THR A 470 -1.11 -6.90 3.92
CA THR A 470 0.25 -7.21 3.44
C THR A 470 1.06 -5.94 3.13
N GLU A 471 0.39 -4.81 2.93
CA GLU A 471 1.06 -3.53 2.70
C GLU A 471 1.86 -3.09 3.93
N LEU A 472 1.38 -3.41 5.15
CA LEU A 472 2.12 -3.17 6.38
C LEU A 472 3.42 -3.98 6.43
N TYR A 473 3.38 -5.27 6.08
CA TYR A 473 4.58 -6.09 5.97
C TYR A 473 5.57 -5.52 4.95
N THR A 474 5.09 -5.05 3.81
CA THR A 474 5.93 -4.41 2.79
C THR A 474 6.60 -3.15 3.33
N LEU A 475 5.88 -2.28 4.04
CA LEU A 475 6.46 -1.11 4.70
C LEU A 475 7.54 -1.50 5.72
N GLN A 476 7.28 -2.53 6.53
CA GLN A 476 8.26 -3.03 7.49
C GLN A 476 9.52 -3.58 6.81
N ARG A 477 9.40 -4.23 5.66
CA ARG A 477 10.57 -4.67 4.89
C ARG A 477 11.44 -3.51 4.42
N TYR A 478 10.83 -2.37 4.07
CA TYR A 478 11.58 -1.18 3.68
C TYR A 478 12.26 -0.49 4.87
N ILE A 479 11.54 -0.34 6.01
CA ILE A 479 11.93 0.60 7.04
C ILE A 479 12.58 -0.07 8.27
N GLN A 480 12.25 -1.32 8.56
CA GLN A 480 12.71 -2.05 9.75
C GLN A 480 13.13 -3.50 9.48
N PRO A 481 13.96 -3.76 8.43
CA PRO A 481 14.36 -5.12 8.06
C PRO A 481 15.09 -5.84 9.19
N ASN A 482 15.87 -5.11 10.01
CA ASN A 482 16.61 -5.67 11.12
C ASN A 482 15.68 -6.17 12.24
N ILE A 483 14.58 -5.49 12.52
CA ILE A 483 13.58 -5.91 13.52
C ILE A 483 12.87 -7.18 13.05
N LEU A 484 12.51 -7.24 11.75
CA LEU A 484 11.91 -8.45 11.17
C LEU A 484 12.85 -9.66 11.29
N LYS A 485 14.16 -9.45 11.08
CA LYS A 485 15.20 -10.48 11.21
C LYS A 485 15.39 -10.90 12.67
N GLU A 486 15.51 -9.95 13.58
CA GLU A 486 15.64 -10.19 15.03
C GLU A 486 14.49 -11.04 15.56
N LYS A 487 13.26 -10.72 15.13
CA LYS A 487 12.05 -11.46 15.53
C LYS A 487 11.81 -12.73 14.71
N GLY A 488 12.66 -13.07 13.73
CA GLY A 488 12.55 -14.25 12.87
C GLY A 488 11.27 -14.29 12.02
N ILE A 489 10.76 -13.11 11.63
CA ILE A 489 9.55 -12.92 10.82
C ILE A 489 9.83 -12.18 9.52
N GLN A 490 11.05 -12.31 9.01
CA GLN A 490 11.46 -11.70 7.75
C GLN A 490 10.76 -12.35 6.53
N ALA A 491 10.42 -13.64 6.61
CA ALA A 491 9.59 -14.31 5.62
C ALA A 491 8.11 -13.93 5.81
N PHE A 492 7.39 -13.74 4.70
CA PHE A 492 5.99 -13.37 4.78
C PHE A 492 5.13 -14.41 5.52
N ASP A 493 5.35 -15.70 5.27
CA ASP A 493 4.56 -16.76 5.91
C ASP A 493 4.79 -16.80 7.42
N SER A 494 6.00 -16.46 7.89
CA SER A 494 6.30 -16.32 9.33
C SER A 494 5.62 -15.09 9.93
N TRP A 495 5.67 -13.95 9.24
CA TRP A 495 4.98 -12.73 9.66
C TRP A 495 3.45 -12.93 9.68
N ALA A 496 2.91 -13.50 8.60
CA ALA A 496 1.48 -13.78 8.47
C ALA A 496 0.96 -14.78 9.50
N SER A 497 1.77 -15.77 9.89
CA SER A 497 1.40 -16.73 10.93
C SER A 497 1.34 -16.10 12.33
N THR A 498 2.08 -15.04 12.55
CA THR A 498 2.14 -14.33 13.84
C THR A 498 1.10 -13.22 13.95
N PHE A 499 0.93 -12.43 12.89
CA PHE A 499 0.15 -11.18 12.93
C PHE A 499 -1.08 -11.15 12.03
N GLY A 500 -1.28 -12.17 11.21
CA GLY A 500 -2.44 -12.23 10.31
C GLY A 500 -3.25 -13.50 10.45
N GLU A 501 -4.49 -13.42 10.01
CA GLU A 501 -5.42 -14.54 10.03
C GLU A 501 -6.16 -14.65 8.70
N VAL A 502 -6.31 -15.89 8.23
CA VAL A 502 -7.14 -16.22 7.08
C VAL A 502 -8.52 -16.58 7.59
N THR A 503 -9.52 -15.84 7.14
CA THR A 503 -10.93 -16.11 7.48
C THR A 503 -11.66 -16.72 6.28
N ASN A 504 -12.53 -17.70 6.55
CA ASN A 504 -13.44 -18.26 5.57
C ASN A 504 -14.82 -17.62 5.75
N ALA A 505 -15.35 -17.00 4.70
CA ALA A 505 -16.66 -16.39 4.73
C ALA A 505 -17.48 -16.81 3.52
N TRP A 506 -18.81 -16.93 3.73
CA TRP A 506 -19.74 -17.04 2.63
C TRP A 506 -19.92 -15.67 1.99
N GLU A 507 -19.50 -15.54 0.76
CA GLU A 507 -19.64 -14.32 -0.02
C GLU A 507 -20.56 -14.57 -1.21
N LEU A 508 -21.35 -13.57 -1.56
CA LEU A 508 -22.08 -13.59 -2.83
C LEU A 508 -21.05 -13.64 -3.97
N ASP A 509 -21.32 -14.48 -4.95
CA ASP A 509 -20.54 -14.48 -6.19
C ASP A 509 -20.74 -13.19 -6.98
N SER A 510 -20.10 -13.10 -8.12
CA SER A 510 -20.19 -11.91 -8.98
C SER A 510 -21.59 -11.65 -9.53
N SER A 511 -22.46 -12.67 -9.59
CA SER A 511 -23.84 -12.52 -10.00
C SER A 511 -24.76 -11.93 -8.92
N GLY A 512 -24.32 -11.97 -7.64
CA GLY A 512 -25.12 -11.56 -6.49
C GLY A 512 -26.25 -12.55 -6.13
N ILE A 513 -26.25 -13.74 -6.70
CA ILE A 513 -27.32 -14.75 -6.53
C ILE A 513 -26.81 -15.94 -5.73
N ASN A 514 -25.60 -16.42 -6.05
CA ASN A 514 -25.05 -17.61 -5.45
C ASN A 514 -24.04 -17.24 -4.35
N TYR A 515 -23.95 -18.08 -3.32
CA TYR A 515 -22.93 -17.97 -2.28
C TYR A 515 -21.75 -18.90 -2.59
N LYS A 516 -20.55 -18.38 -2.39
CA LYS A 516 -19.31 -19.17 -2.42
C LYS A 516 -18.49 -18.94 -1.17
N ILE A 517 -17.78 -19.97 -0.72
CA ILE A 517 -16.83 -19.84 0.37
C ILE A 517 -15.55 -19.19 -0.19
N VAL A 518 -15.17 -18.06 0.39
CA VAL A 518 -13.93 -17.35 0.01
C VAL A 518 -13.01 -17.27 1.23
N ALA A 519 -11.80 -17.78 1.07
CA ALA A 519 -10.75 -17.58 2.05
C ALA A 519 -10.06 -16.23 1.81
N ARG A 520 -10.01 -15.39 2.85
CA ARG A 520 -9.38 -14.06 2.80
C ARG A 520 -8.36 -13.88 3.91
N PHE A 521 -7.23 -13.31 3.55
CA PHE A 521 -6.26 -12.79 4.50
C PHE A 521 -6.63 -11.34 4.83
N ASN A 522 -7.43 -11.12 5.86
CA ASN A 522 -8.08 -9.83 6.12
C ASN A 522 -8.19 -9.43 7.59
N LYS A 523 -7.64 -10.23 8.52
CA LYS A 523 -7.74 -9.95 9.94
C LYS A 523 -6.35 -9.94 10.58
N PHE A 524 -6.10 -8.93 11.43
CA PHE A 524 -4.92 -8.88 12.27
C PHE A 524 -5.13 -9.65 13.58
N LYS A 525 -4.07 -10.26 14.07
CA LYS A 525 -3.97 -10.82 15.42
C LYS A 525 -2.70 -10.30 16.10
N ASN A 526 -2.61 -10.43 17.42
CA ASN A 526 -1.49 -9.90 18.22
C ASN A 526 -1.22 -8.40 17.88
N VAL A 527 -2.30 -7.65 17.79
CA VAL A 527 -2.29 -6.24 17.35
C VAL A 527 -1.46 -5.33 18.26
N PRO A 528 -1.45 -5.49 19.59
CA PRO A 528 -0.64 -4.65 20.46
C PRO A 528 0.85 -4.71 20.13
N GLU A 529 1.42 -5.92 19.95
CA GLU A 529 2.84 -6.12 19.64
C GLU A 529 3.17 -5.63 18.24
N LEU A 530 2.30 -5.90 17.25
CA LEU A 530 2.43 -5.38 15.89
C LEU A 530 2.38 -3.85 15.87
N SER A 531 1.47 -3.25 16.62
CA SER A 531 1.33 -1.80 16.76
C SER A 531 2.57 -1.19 17.42
N THR A 532 3.07 -1.78 18.49
CA THR A 532 4.29 -1.33 19.17
C THR A 532 5.49 -1.41 18.23
N MET A 533 5.60 -2.50 17.46
CA MET A 533 6.66 -2.66 16.47
C MET A 533 6.55 -1.60 15.36
N TYR A 534 5.35 -1.30 14.87
CA TYR A 534 5.13 -0.24 13.88
C TYR A 534 5.45 1.14 14.45
N LYS A 535 4.95 1.47 15.64
CA LYS A 535 5.17 2.76 16.31
C LYS A 535 6.63 3.00 16.69
N SER A 536 7.45 1.94 16.81
CA SER A 536 8.88 2.13 17.03
C SER A 536 9.56 2.92 15.90
N VAL A 537 9.03 2.87 14.67
CA VAL A 537 9.53 3.61 13.50
C VAL A 537 8.52 4.60 12.92
N ALA A 538 7.25 4.54 13.31
CA ALA A 538 6.20 5.44 12.81
C ALA A 538 5.90 6.56 13.79
N ASP A 539 5.95 7.80 13.28
CA ASP A 539 5.42 8.98 13.95
C ASP A 539 4.00 9.21 13.44
N ILE A 540 3.01 8.95 14.31
CA ILE A 540 1.60 8.93 13.93
C ILE A 540 0.92 10.19 14.43
N VAL A 541 0.30 10.94 13.51
CA VAL A 541 -0.48 12.14 13.82
C VAL A 541 -1.84 12.08 13.14
N THR A 542 -2.89 11.96 13.94
CA THR A 542 -4.28 11.96 13.49
C THR A 542 -4.92 13.35 13.61
N ASN A 543 -6.05 13.57 12.93
CA ASN A 543 -6.83 14.79 13.11
C ASN A 543 -7.24 15.00 14.57
N ASN A 544 -7.55 13.91 15.29
CA ASN A 544 -7.89 14.01 16.72
C ASN A 544 -6.71 14.51 17.55
N ASP A 545 -5.48 14.15 17.19
CA ASP A 545 -4.31 14.66 17.90
C ASP A 545 -4.09 16.15 17.61
N ILE A 546 -4.30 16.58 16.37
CA ILE A 546 -4.21 18.02 16.01
C ILE A 546 -5.30 18.82 16.73
N MET A 547 -6.54 18.32 16.78
CA MET A 547 -7.67 19.00 17.43
C MET A 547 -7.50 19.17 18.94
N LYS A 548 -6.69 18.33 19.62
CA LYS A 548 -6.34 18.51 21.04
C LYS A 548 -5.65 19.86 21.31
N TYR A 549 -4.88 20.34 20.33
CA TYR A 549 -4.09 21.57 20.44
C TYR A 549 -4.70 22.73 19.66
N GLN A 550 -5.53 22.46 18.67
CA GLN A 550 -6.11 23.48 17.79
C GLN A 550 -7.53 23.06 17.37
N LYS A 551 -8.52 23.44 18.19
CA LYS A 551 -9.93 23.03 18.02
C LYS A 551 -10.55 23.41 16.67
N ASP A 552 -10.09 24.49 16.05
CA ASP A 552 -10.63 25.02 14.79
C ASP A 552 -9.77 24.66 13.56
N PHE A 553 -8.86 23.69 13.68
CA PHE A 553 -7.95 23.31 12.59
C PHE A 553 -8.67 22.59 11.45
N VAL A 554 -9.61 21.73 11.77
CA VAL A 554 -10.42 21.00 10.77
C VAL A 554 -11.74 21.75 10.60
N PRO A 555 -12.07 22.24 9.39
CA PRO A 555 -13.36 22.86 9.13
C PRO A 555 -14.51 21.90 9.47
N LYS A 556 -15.53 22.42 10.14
CA LYS A 556 -16.72 21.64 10.47
C LYS A 556 -17.59 21.46 9.24
N LEU A 557 -18.11 20.27 9.06
CA LEU A 557 -19.14 20.02 8.07
C LEU A 557 -20.47 20.60 8.52
N TYR A 558 -21.30 21.00 7.59
CA TYR A 558 -22.68 21.41 7.87
C TYR A 558 -23.43 20.23 8.53
N ASN A 559 -24.01 20.47 9.70
CA ASN A 559 -24.64 19.44 10.53
C ASN A 559 -23.72 18.26 10.90
N ASP A 560 -22.41 18.46 10.96
CA ASP A 560 -21.37 17.49 11.33
C ASP A 560 -21.36 16.20 10.47
N LYS A 561 -22.01 16.20 9.32
CA LYS A 561 -22.13 15.02 8.43
C LYS A 561 -22.08 15.39 6.96
N PRO A 562 -21.51 14.53 6.09
CA PRO A 562 -21.69 14.64 4.65
C PRO A 562 -23.17 14.54 4.27
N ILE A 563 -23.60 15.34 3.30
CA ILE A 563 -24.95 15.29 2.76
C ILE A 563 -25.01 14.26 1.63
N ASN A 564 -25.78 13.21 1.81
CA ASN A 564 -26.03 12.19 0.79
C ASN A 564 -27.23 12.59 -0.06
N ILE A 565 -26.98 12.91 -1.35
CA ILE A 565 -28.04 13.24 -2.30
C ILE A 565 -28.35 12.03 -3.18
N VAL A 566 -29.55 11.52 -3.05
CA VAL A 566 -30.01 10.35 -3.78
C VAL A 566 -30.71 10.79 -5.05
N ALA A 567 -30.21 10.34 -6.20
CA ALA A 567 -30.88 10.47 -7.49
C ALA A 567 -31.65 9.20 -7.80
N PRO A 568 -32.95 9.25 -8.09
CA PRO A 568 -33.72 8.06 -8.48
C PRO A 568 -33.20 7.53 -9.82
N ARG A 569 -33.17 6.20 -9.96
CA ARG A 569 -32.77 5.57 -11.23
C ARG A 569 -33.85 5.77 -12.29
N SER A 570 -33.45 6.03 -13.52
CA SER A 570 -34.37 6.04 -14.67
C SER A 570 -34.77 4.62 -15.07
N LYS A 571 -35.79 4.50 -15.92
CA LYS A 571 -36.26 3.21 -16.46
C LYS A 571 -35.15 2.52 -17.26
N GLU A 572 -34.46 3.28 -18.09
CA GLU A 572 -33.34 2.82 -18.92
C GLU A 572 -32.19 2.25 -18.05
N ILE A 573 -31.83 2.91 -16.96
CA ILE A 573 -30.84 2.41 -16.00
C ILE A 573 -31.33 1.11 -15.35
N ALA A 574 -32.62 1.02 -14.98
CA ALA A 574 -33.18 -0.18 -14.39
C ALA A 574 -33.12 -1.37 -15.37
N GLU A 575 -33.49 -1.17 -16.60
CA GLU A 575 -33.45 -2.18 -17.67
C GLU A 575 -31.99 -2.60 -17.98
N PHE A 576 -31.08 -1.65 -18.02
CA PHE A 576 -29.66 -1.92 -18.27
C PHE A 576 -28.99 -2.69 -17.15
N ILE A 577 -29.28 -2.39 -15.88
CA ILE A 577 -28.74 -3.15 -14.73
C ILE A 577 -29.33 -4.54 -14.67
N GLY A 578 -30.66 -4.68 -14.86
CA GLY A 578 -31.36 -5.94 -14.92
C GLY A 578 -32.75 -5.86 -14.30
N ILE A 579 -33.74 -6.39 -15.04
CA ILE A 579 -35.09 -6.60 -14.57
C ILE A 579 -35.39 -8.09 -14.75
N GLN A 580 -35.99 -8.72 -13.74
CA GLN A 580 -36.46 -10.10 -13.86
C GLN A 580 -37.85 -10.19 -14.47
N ASP A 581 -38.06 -11.21 -15.31
CA ASP A 581 -39.35 -11.60 -15.76
C ASP A 581 -40.18 -12.37 -14.68
N GLU A 582 -41.40 -12.78 -15.00
CA GLU A 582 -42.27 -13.54 -14.12
C GLU A 582 -41.65 -14.90 -13.68
N ASN A 583 -40.71 -15.42 -14.46
CA ASN A 583 -40.00 -16.67 -14.20
C ASN A 583 -38.66 -16.46 -13.48
N GLY A 584 -38.36 -15.24 -13.05
CA GLY A 584 -37.11 -14.90 -12.36
C GLY A 584 -35.87 -14.82 -13.27
N ARG A 585 -36.03 -14.73 -14.60
CA ARG A 585 -34.92 -14.62 -15.56
C ARG A 585 -34.61 -13.17 -15.83
N TRP A 586 -33.30 -12.82 -15.83
CA TRP A 586 -32.84 -11.50 -16.16
C TRP A 586 -33.00 -11.20 -17.66
N ASN A 587 -33.33 -9.97 -17.97
CA ASN A 587 -33.40 -9.52 -19.38
C ASN A 587 -32.03 -9.65 -20.03
N GLU A 588 -31.98 -10.23 -21.22
CA GLU A 588 -30.77 -10.50 -22.00
C GLU A 588 -29.97 -9.22 -22.26
N GLY A 589 -28.62 -9.30 -22.09
CA GLY A 589 -27.71 -8.20 -22.29
C GLY A 589 -27.63 -7.22 -21.12
N SER A 590 -28.46 -7.36 -20.08
CA SER A 590 -28.34 -6.57 -18.87
C SER A 590 -27.04 -6.89 -18.10
N ILE A 591 -26.63 -6.00 -17.23
CA ILE A 591 -25.40 -6.18 -16.42
C ILE A 591 -25.44 -7.50 -15.64
N VAL A 592 -26.57 -7.79 -14.96
CA VAL A 592 -26.71 -9.02 -14.18
C VAL A 592 -26.69 -10.25 -15.08
N TRP A 593 -27.43 -10.22 -16.21
CA TRP A 593 -27.39 -11.30 -17.19
C TRP A 593 -25.96 -11.54 -17.71
N ARG A 594 -25.22 -10.50 -18.07
CA ARG A 594 -23.82 -10.57 -18.52
C ARG A 594 -22.90 -11.17 -17.46
N MET A 595 -23.13 -10.86 -16.18
CA MET A 595 -22.38 -11.45 -15.07
C MET A 595 -22.62 -12.96 -14.91
N GLU A 596 -23.80 -13.45 -15.24
CA GLU A 596 -24.12 -14.88 -15.26
C GLU A 596 -23.54 -15.61 -16.49
N HIS A 597 -23.38 -14.90 -17.62
CA HIS A 597 -22.93 -15.44 -18.90
C HIS A 597 -21.50 -15.01 -19.25
N GLN A 598 -20.60 -15.08 -18.27
CA GLN A 598 -19.21 -14.62 -18.44
C GLN A 598 -18.43 -15.41 -19.49
N GLN A 599 -18.78 -16.67 -19.71
CA GLN A 599 -18.07 -17.55 -20.66
C GLN A 599 -18.48 -17.29 -22.13
N ASP A 600 -19.60 -16.65 -22.36
CA ASP A 600 -20.10 -16.40 -23.71
C ASP A 600 -19.31 -15.30 -24.44
N ASP A 601 -18.87 -14.29 -23.68
CA ASP A 601 -17.96 -13.23 -24.17
C ASP A 601 -17.08 -12.74 -23.00
N ILE A 602 -15.86 -13.28 -22.90
CA ILE A 602 -14.93 -13.00 -21.81
C ILE A 602 -14.51 -11.53 -21.76
N THR A 603 -14.48 -10.84 -22.89
CA THR A 603 -14.05 -9.44 -22.96
C THR A 603 -15.15 -8.49 -22.46
N ARG A 604 -16.39 -8.73 -22.85
CA ARG A 604 -17.55 -7.89 -22.54
C ARG A 604 -18.22 -8.27 -21.22
N ASN A 605 -18.29 -9.56 -20.90
CA ASN A 605 -19.04 -10.09 -19.77
C ASN A 605 -18.19 -10.32 -18.51
N ASN A 606 -16.89 -9.97 -18.53
CA ASN A 606 -16.08 -10.06 -17.33
C ASN A 606 -16.54 -9.06 -16.26
N LEU A 607 -16.35 -9.43 -15.00
CA LEU A 607 -16.81 -8.65 -13.84
C LEU A 607 -16.33 -7.19 -13.85
N LEU A 608 -15.09 -6.94 -14.29
CA LEU A 608 -14.53 -5.59 -14.32
C LEU A 608 -15.25 -4.72 -15.38
N ALA A 609 -15.50 -5.27 -16.57
CA ALA A 609 -16.25 -4.59 -17.62
C ALA A 609 -17.69 -4.30 -17.18
N CYS A 610 -18.39 -5.30 -16.64
CA CYS A 610 -19.75 -5.15 -16.11
C CYS A 610 -19.82 -4.08 -14.99
N THR A 611 -18.88 -4.11 -14.04
CA THR A 611 -18.83 -3.11 -12.96
C THR A 611 -18.52 -1.72 -13.49
N THR A 612 -17.62 -1.60 -14.47
CA THR A 612 -17.27 -0.31 -15.08
C THR A 612 -18.48 0.28 -15.83
N ASP A 613 -19.20 -0.55 -16.59
CA ASP A 613 -20.41 -0.13 -17.30
C ASP A 613 -21.54 0.25 -16.33
N ALA A 614 -21.74 -0.53 -15.27
CA ALA A 614 -22.72 -0.21 -14.22
C ALA A 614 -22.39 1.12 -13.52
N ARG A 615 -21.12 1.40 -13.23
CA ARG A 615 -20.68 2.68 -12.65
C ARG A 615 -20.90 3.85 -13.60
N LYS A 616 -20.63 3.68 -14.90
CA LYS A 616 -20.92 4.69 -15.91
C LYS A 616 -22.42 4.95 -16.02
N ALA A 617 -23.24 3.91 -16.11
CA ALA A 617 -24.70 4.03 -16.13
C ALA A 617 -25.23 4.73 -14.86
N GLY A 618 -24.68 4.40 -13.69
CA GLY A 618 -25.03 5.01 -12.42
C GLY A 618 -24.55 6.46 -12.26
N LEU A 619 -23.58 6.92 -13.04
CA LEU A 619 -23.18 8.31 -13.13
C LEU A 619 -24.12 9.08 -14.05
N ASP A 620 -24.19 8.66 -15.32
CA ASP A 620 -25.13 9.15 -16.32
C ASP A 620 -25.29 8.11 -17.44
N PHE A 621 -26.51 7.74 -17.80
CA PHE A 621 -26.76 6.70 -18.78
C PHE A 621 -26.28 7.06 -20.19
N ARG A 622 -26.14 8.35 -20.49
CA ARG A 622 -25.56 8.86 -21.75
C ARG A 622 -24.09 8.46 -21.94
N LEU A 623 -23.38 8.03 -20.90
CA LEU A 623 -22.04 7.40 -21.00
C LEU A 623 -22.07 5.99 -21.59
N ILE A 624 -23.23 5.33 -21.56
CA ILE A 624 -23.48 4.00 -22.15
C ILE A 624 -24.16 4.15 -23.52
N ASN A 625 -25.21 4.95 -23.57
CA ASN A 625 -25.95 5.26 -24.80
C ASN A 625 -26.06 6.78 -24.98
N PRO A 626 -25.19 7.39 -25.80
CA PRO A 626 -25.17 8.84 -26.04
C PRO A 626 -26.45 9.41 -26.65
N HIS A 627 -27.31 8.57 -27.19
CA HIS A 627 -28.58 8.97 -27.85
C HIS A 627 -29.76 9.06 -26.89
N CYS A 628 -29.56 8.72 -25.61
CA CYS A 628 -30.59 8.87 -24.58
C CYS A 628 -30.80 10.33 -24.19
N ASP A 629 -32.04 10.68 -23.86
CA ASP A 629 -32.40 12.00 -23.35
C ASP A 629 -31.77 12.27 -21.97
N ASP A 630 -31.62 13.55 -21.66
CA ASP A 630 -31.16 13.99 -20.34
C ASP A 630 -32.23 13.75 -19.28
N TYR A 631 -31.96 12.82 -18.37
CA TYR A 631 -32.90 12.51 -17.28
C TYR A 631 -32.93 13.62 -16.25
N ALA A 632 -34.08 14.30 -16.10
CA ALA A 632 -34.24 15.48 -15.24
C ALA A 632 -33.79 15.25 -13.77
N ASN A 633 -33.98 14.03 -13.23
CA ASN A 633 -33.58 13.69 -11.87
C ASN A 633 -32.21 12.98 -11.80
N SER A 634 -31.36 13.08 -12.84
CA SER A 634 -30.03 12.49 -12.88
C SER A 634 -29.11 13.05 -11.80
N LYS A 635 -28.04 12.33 -11.47
CA LYS A 635 -27.01 12.82 -10.55
C LYS A 635 -26.41 14.14 -11.00
N ILE A 636 -26.20 14.29 -12.32
CA ILE A 636 -25.64 15.53 -12.88
C ILE A 636 -26.62 16.69 -12.64
N ASN A 637 -27.91 16.52 -12.92
CA ASN A 637 -28.89 17.58 -12.70
C ASN A 637 -29.05 17.96 -11.22
N LYS A 638 -29.00 16.98 -10.31
CA LYS A 638 -28.95 17.25 -8.86
C LYS A 638 -27.67 17.99 -8.43
N LEU A 639 -26.52 17.61 -9.03
CA LEU A 639 -25.28 18.34 -8.80
C LEU A 639 -25.40 19.79 -9.25
N ILE A 640 -25.94 20.06 -10.45
CA ILE A 640 -26.12 21.41 -10.99
C ILE A 640 -26.97 22.28 -10.06
N GLU A 641 -28.08 21.74 -9.54
CA GLU A 641 -28.91 22.42 -8.56
C GLU A 641 -28.12 22.82 -7.30
N ASN A 642 -27.39 21.88 -6.74
CA ASN A 642 -26.61 22.13 -5.52
C ASN A 642 -25.47 23.13 -5.74
N VAL A 643 -24.71 22.96 -6.82
CA VAL A 643 -23.60 23.87 -7.15
C VAL A 643 -24.13 25.30 -7.37
N PHE A 644 -25.28 25.43 -8.04
CA PHE A 644 -25.89 26.75 -8.27
C PHE A 644 -26.41 27.38 -6.98
N ASN A 645 -27.02 26.60 -6.08
CA ASN A 645 -27.50 27.09 -4.79
C ASN A 645 -26.33 27.58 -3.91
N GLU A 646 -25.26 26.79 -3.82
CA GLU A 646 -24.05 27.19 -3.05
C GLU A 646 -23.34 28.38 -3.71
N TYR A 647 -23.31 28.45 -5.05
CA TYR A 647 -22.73 29.58 -5.77
C TYR A 647 -23.42 30.88 -5.40
N ASN A 648 -24.76 30.89 -5.33
CA ASN A 648 -25.54 32.06 -4.95
C ASN A 648 -25.46 32.40 -3.45
N ALA A 649 -25.53 31.38 -2.59
CA ALA A 649 -25.47 31.55 -1.14
C ALA A 649 -24.14 32.17 -0.68
N TRP A 650 -23.05 31.85 -1.37
CA TRP A 650 -21.70 32.37 -1.05
C TRP A 650 -21.19 33.40 -2.08
N ASN A 651 -22.09 34.13 -2.72
CA ASN A 651 -21.67 35.04 -3.79
C ASN A 651 -20.86 36.24 -3.26
N ASP A 652 -21.24 36.81 -2.11
CA ASP A 652 -20.57 37.96 -1.51
C ASP A 652 -19.13 37.62 -1.07
N ASP A 653 -18.92 36.42 -0.54
CA ASP A 653 -17.61 35.92 -0.10
C ASP A 653 -16.81 35.31 -1.23
N LYS A 654 -17.35 35.19 -2.44
CA LYS A 654 -16.76 34.47 -3.58
C LYS A 654 -16.33 33.07 -3.21
N GLY A 655 -17.21 32.34 -2.50
CA GLY A 655 -16.97 30.98 -2.08
C GLY A 655 -16.70 30.05 -3.26
N THR A 656 -15.76 29.12 -3.11
CA THR A 656 -15.31 28.22 -4.16
C THR A 656 -15.77 26.78 -3.92
N GLN A 657 -15.95 26.02 -5.00
CA GLN A 657 -16.47 24.66 -4.95
C GLN A 657 -15.58 23.72 -5.77
N LEU A 658 -15.37 22.49 -5.30
CA LEU A 658 -14.67 21.43 -6.01
C LEU A 658 -15.64 20.33 -6.41
N ILE A 659 -15.54 19.85 -7.67
CA ILE A 659 -16.33 18.73 -8.19
C ILE A 659 -15.36 17.61 -8.61
N PHE A 660 -15.47 16.46 -7.95
CA PHE A 660 -14.65 15.28 -8.26
C PHE A 660 -15.44 14.30 -9.14
N CYS A 661 -14.86 13.96 -10.30
CA CYS A 661 -15.40 12.96 -11.24
C CYS A 661 -14.24 12.24 -11.95
N ASP A 662 -14.14 10.92 -11.75
CA ASP A 662 -13.10 10.06 -12.33
C ASP A 662 -13.53 9.32 -13.59
N LEU A 663 -14.86 9.03 -13.72
CA LEU A 663 -15.39 8.14 -14.75
C LEU A 663 -15.50 8.75 -16.16
N SER A 664 -15.44 10.08 -16.28
CA SER A 664 -15.53 10.75 -17.57
C SER A 664 -14.63 11.97 -17.55
N THR A 665 -13.34 11.77 -17.86
CA THR A 665 -12.39 12.87 -17.97
C THR A 665 -12.39 13.45 -19.38
N PRO A 666 -12.27 14.78 -19.57
CA PRO A 666 -12.34 15.40 -20.89
C PRO A 666 -11.19 14.91 -21.78
N LYS A 667 -11.51 14.48 -23.00
CA LYS A 667 -10.52 14.17 -24.03
C LYS A 667 -10.06 15.47 -24.70
N GLN A 668 -8.79 15.54 -25.11
CA GLN A 668 -8.15 16.77 -25.61
C GLN A 668 -8.84 17.48 -26.80
N HIS A 669 -9.81 16.85 -27.47
CA HIS A 669 -10.48 17.38 -28.67
C HIS A 669 -11.76 18.17 -28.37
N SER A 670 -12.42 18.01 -27.24
CA SER A 670 -13.71 18.66 -26.93
C SER A 670 -13.63 20.14 -26.58
N GLN A 671 -12.43 20.65 -26.25
CA GLN A 671 -12.29 22.04 -25.82
C GLN A 671 -12.18 23.07 -26.96
N LYS A 672 -11.70 22.67 -28.14
CA LYS A 672 -11.64 23.58 -29.31
C LYS A 672 -13.00 23.85 -29.91
N VAL A 673 -13.96 22.94 -29.74
CA VAL A 673 -15.33 23.06 -30.32
C VAL A 673 -16.23 23.99 -29.47
N ALA A 674 -15.97 24.11 -28.16
CA ALA A 674 -16.79 24.95 -27.28
C ALA A 674 -16.42 26.44 -27.34
N LEU A 675 -15.25 26.81 -27.89
CA LEU A 675 -14.73 28.16 -27.89
C LEU A 675 -14.94 28.92 -29.22
N ASN A 676 -15.18 28.23 -30.33
CA ASN A 676 -15.37 28.89 -31.64
C ASN A 676 -16.49 28.24 -32.40
N GLY A 677 -17.61 28.91 -32.50
CA GLY A 677 -18.76 28.52 -33.38
C GLY A 677 -18.47 28.60 -34.89
N ASN A 678 -17.22 28.40 -35.32
CA ASN A 678 -16.88 28.33 -36.76
C ASN A 678 -15.94 27.14 -37.02
N ILE A 679 -16.37 26.27 -37.89
CA ILE A 679 -15.65 25.10 -38.42
C ILE A 679 -14.49 25.59 -39.27
N ALA A 680 -13.26 25.38 -38.79
CA ALA A 680 -12.05 25.51 -39.61
C ALA A 680 -11.33 24.15 -39.68
N THR A 681 -11.10 23.67 -40.89
CA THR A 681 -10.34 22.46 -41.22
C THR A 681 -8.92 22.52 -40.72
N PRO A 682 -8.38 21.42 -40.14
CA PRO A 682 -7.02 21.43 -39.60
C PRO A 682 -5.97 21.20 -40.71
N ASN A 683 -5.01 22.10 -40.80
CA ASN A 683 -3.75 21.88 -41.51
C ASN A 683 -2.83 20.99 -40.66
N LEU A 684 -2.48 19.83 -41.18
CA LEU A 684 -1.52 18.90 -40.63
C LEU A 684 -0.08 19.40 -40.90
N ASN A 685 0.59 19.86 -39.89
CA ASN A 685 2.07 19.93 -39.92
C ASN A 685 2.64 18.83 -39.00
N LYS A 686 3.35 17.90 -39.63
CA LYS A 686 4.20 16.89 -39.00
C LYS A 686 5.38 17.57 -38.33
N GLU A 687 5.50 17.39 -37.03
CA GLU A 687 6.76 17.36 -36.28
C GLU A 687 6.44 17.50 -34.77
N GLU A 688 6.36 16.38 -34.09
CA GLU A 688 6.68 16.18 -32.69
C GLU A 688 6.41 14.71 -32.34
N PHE A 689 7.32 13.86 -32.76
CA PHE A 689 7.49 12.53 -32.21
C PHE A 689 8.56 12.60 -31.12
N VAL A 690 8.29 12.11 -29.93
CA VAL A 690 9.02 11.07 -29.18
C VAL A 690 8.53 11.00 -27.75
N ASN A 691 7.79 9.95 -27.43
CA ASN A 691 7.87 9.28 -26.15
C ASN A 691 7.45 7.82 -26.37
N ILE A 692 8.46 7.00 -26.60
CA ILE A 692 8.35 5.56 -26.81
C ILE A 692 8.77 4.89 -25.51
N ASN A 693 7.88 4.11 -24.89
CA ASN A 693 8.10 2.80 -24.32
C ASN A 693 7.02 2.30 -23.32
N GLU A 694 5.77 2.75 -23.48
CA GLU A 694 4.64 2.06 -22.85
C GLU A 694 3.46 1.81 -23.83
N THR A 695 3.69 1.97 -25.13
CA THR A 695 2.61 1.95 -26.13
C THR A 695 2.99 1.12 -27.37
N ILE A 696 3.65 -0.03 -27.22
CA ILE A 696 3.93 -0.88 -28.41
C ILE A 696 2.85 -1.94 -28.66
N GLU A 697 1.91 -2.16 -27.74
CA GLU A 697 0.76 -3.06 -27.99
C GLU A 697 -0.57 -2.35 -28.31
N GLN A 698 -0.62 -1.02 -28.33
CA GLN A 698 -1.84 -0.26 -28.66
C GLN A 698 -1.78 0.50 -29.99
N THR A 699 -0.67 0.52 -30.70
CA THR A 699 -0.45 1.39 -31.87
C THR A 699 -0.71 0.73 -33.24
N GLU A 700 -0.98 -0.57 -33.30
CA GLU A 700 -1.38 -1.22 -34.56
C GLU A 700 -2.89 -1.24 -34.82
N GLU A 701 -3.73 -1.06 -33.80
CA GLU A 701 -5.19 -0.96 -33.98
C GLU A 701 -5.69 0.47 -34.28
N GLU A 702 -4.93 1.52 -33.99
CA GLU A 702 -5.39 2.91 -34.23
C GLU A 702 -5.28 3.37 -35.70
N ASN A 703 -4.58 2.65 -36.56
CA ASN A 703 -4.41 3.06 -37.96
C ASN A 703 -5.47 2.51 -38.96
N SER A 704 -6.50 1.81 -38.45
CA SER A 704 -7.57 1.24 -39.33
C SER A 704 -8.96 1.75 -39.03
N LYS A 705 -9.14 2.78 -38.21
CA LYS A 705 -10.49 3.31 -37.91
C LYS A 705 -11.12 3.99 -39.11
N SER A 706 -12.33 3.59 -39.44
CA SER A 706 -13.10 4.19 -40.51
C SER A 706 -13.52 5.64 -40.16
N LEU A 707 -13.82 6.45 -41.18
CA LEU A 707 -14.30 7.82 -41.00
C LEU A 707 -15.56 7.88 -40.10
N ASP A 708 -16.39 6.84 -40.16
CA ASP A 708 -17.60 6.69 -39.34
C ASP A 708 -17.27 6.43 -37.87
N GLU A 709 -16.18 5.72 -37.56
CA GLU A 709 -15.69 5.53 -36.18
C GLU A 709 -15.09 6.81 -35.62
N LEU A 710 -14.40 7.60 -36.45
CA LEU A 710 -13.87 8.92 -36.07
C LEU A 710 -15.00 9.93 -35.82
N LEU A 711 -16.07 9.89 -36.62
CA LEU A 711 -17.27 10.71 -36.42
C LEU A 711 -18.07 10.26 -35.17
N ALA A 712 -18.12 8.97 -34.89
CA ALA A 712 -18.75 8.42 -33.71
C ALA A 712 -17.94 8.75 -32.42
N GLU A 713 -16.61 8.87 -32.51
CA GLU A 713 -15.77 9.37 -31.40
C GLU A 713 -15.99 10.88 -31.15
N GLN A 714 -16.31 11.68 -32.16
CA GLN A 714 -16.64 13.10 -31.97
C GLN A 714 -18.03 13.31 -31.32
N ALA A 715 -18.91 12.32 -31.38
CA ALA A 715 -20.25 12.38 -30.79
C ALA A 715 -20.37 11.83 -29.37
N LYS A 716 -19.26 11.42 -28.73
CA LYS A 716 -19.30 10.86 -27.37
C LYS A 716 -19.66 11.90 -26.33
N PHE A 717 -20.73 11.62 -25.58
CA PHE A 717 -21.14 12.39 -24.41
C PHE A 717 -20.00 12.53 -23.38
N ASP A 718 -19.76 13.74 -22.90
CA ASP A 718 -18.75 14.07 -21.88
C ASP A 718 -19.38 14.82 -20.72
N VAL A 719 -19.21 14.26 -19.50
CA VAL A 719 -19.81 14.79 -18.26
C VAL A 719 -19.28 16.19 -17.91
N TYR A 720 -18.00 16.45 -18.10
CA TYR A 720 -17.40 17.74 -17.77
C TYR A 720 -17.99 18.87 -18.62
N THR A 721 -18.10 18.62 -19.92
CA THR A 721 -18.71 19.58 -20.86
C THR A 721 -20.20 19.77 -20.58
N ASP A 722 -20.95 18.72 -20.24
CA ASP A 722 -22.36 18.80 -19.89
C ASP A 722 -22.58 19.65 -18.63
N ILE A 723 -21.77 19.43 -17.58
CA ILE A 723 -21.81 20.24 -16.36
C ILE A 723 -21.53 21.71 -16.67
N LEU A 724 -20.47 21.99 -17.45
CA LEU A 724 -20.13 23.36 -17.84
C LEU A 724 -21.31 24.04 -18.56
N LYS A 725 -21.89 23.40 -19.60
CA LYS A 725 -23.01 23.96 -20.36
C LYS A 725 -24.22 24.25 -19.47
N LYS A 726 -24.56 23.31 -18.57
CA LYS A 726 -25.70 23.46 -17.67
C LYS A 726 -25.49 24.58 -16.62
N LEU A 727 -24.30 24.70 -16.05
CA LEU A 727 -23.98 25.76 -15.11
C LEU A 727 -23.99 27.14 -15.79
N VAL A 728 -23.45 27.25 -17.00
CA VAL A 728 -23.51 28.49 -17.79
C VAL A 728 -24.95 28.85 -18.15
N ALA A 729 -25.79 27.86 -18.54
CA ALA A 729 -27.21 28.07 -18.78
C ALA A 729 -27.99 28.55 -17.55
N LYS A 730 -27.52 28.21 -16.34
CA LYS A 730 -28.05 28.74 -15.05
C LYS A 730 -27.56 30.16 -14.74
N GLY A 731 -26.66 30.73 -15.53
CA GLY A 731 -26.16 32.11 -15.37
C GLY A 731 -24.79 32.24 -14.69
N ILE A 732 -24.08 31.14 -14.42
CA ILE A 732 -22.72 31.21 -13.90
C ILE A 732 -21.75 31.59 -15.04
N PRO A 733 -20.90 32.60 -14.88
CA PRO A 733 -19.94 33.01 -15.89
C PRO A 733 -18.96 31.87 -16.24
N GLN A 734 -18.79 31.60 -17.53
CA GLN A 734 -17.90 30.53 -17.99
C GLN A 734 -16.46 30.70 -17.50
N ASN A 735 -15.98 31.91 -17.36
CA ASN A 735 -14.63 32.19 -16.86
C ASN A 735 -14.45 31.89 -15.36
N GLU A 736 -15.51 31.62 -14.60
CA GLU A 736 -15.45 31.22 -13.20
C GLU A 736 -15.46 29.68 -13.03
N ILE A 737 -15.67 28.93 -14.11
CA ILE A 737 -15.65 27.47 -14.15
C ILE A 737 -14.36 27.02 -14.80
N ARG A 738 -13.61 26.12 -14.16
CA ARG A 738 -12.31 25.63 -14.61
C ARG A 738 -12.25 24.11 -14.56
N PHE A 739 -11.48 23.52 -15.48
CA PHE A 739 -11.11 22.11 -15.44
C PHE A 739 -9.63 21.99 -15.06
N ILE A 740 -9.29 21.14 -14.10
CA ILE A 740 -7.90 20.87 -13.74
C ILE A 740 -7.09 20.32 -14.94
N HIS A 741 -7.78 19.65 -15.88
CA HIS A 741 -7.21 19.06 -17.08
C HIS A 741 -6.73 20.10 -18.11
N ASP A 742 -7.18 21.35 -17.99
CA ASP A 742 -6.74 22.45 -18.87
C ASP A 742 -5.34 22.94 -18.51
N ALA A 743 -4.93 22.76 -17.25
CA ALA A 743 -3.63 23.12 -16.79
C ALA A 743 -2.62 22.00 -17.12
N LYS A 744 -1.93 22.14 -18.26
CA LYS A 744 -0.96 21.15 -18.78
C LYS A 744 0.42 21.28 -18.13
N THR A 745 0.78 22.48 -17.68
CA THR A 745 2.06 22.77 -17.04
C THR A 745 1.86 23.13 -15.58
N ASP A 746 2.90 22.97 -14.78
CA ASP A 746 2.86 23.31 -13.35
C ASP A 746 2.66 24.83 -13.14
N LEU A 747 3.12 25.66 -14.06
CA LEU A 747 2.85 27.10 -14.07
C LEU A 747 1.35 27.39 -14.21
N GLN A 748 0.70 26.71 -15.15
CA GLN A 748 -0.75 26.84 -15.37
C GLN A 748 -1.56 26.34 -14.18
N LYS A 749 -1.13 25.24 -13.52
CA LYS A 749 -1.75 24.77 -12.29
C LYS A 749 -1.60 25.78 -11.14
N GLY A 750 -0.41 26.33 -10.97
CA GLY A 750 -0.17 27.38 -9.97
C GLY A 750 -1.08 28.60 -10.17
N GLN A 751 -1.22 29.06 -11.41
CA GLN A 751 -2.13 30.16 -11.75
C GLN A 751 -3.60 29.81 -11.47
N LEU A 752 -4.02 28.60 -11.84
CA LEU A 752 -5.37 28.10 -11.57
C LEU A 752 -5.68 28.08 -10.06
N PHE A 753 -4.76 27.59 -9.24
CA PHE A 753 -4.92 27.60 -7.78
C PHE A 753 -4.93 29.00 -7.19
N ALA A 754 -4.16 29.93 -7.73
CA ALA A 754 -4.20 31.32 -7.36
C ALA A 754 -5.56 31.97 -7.72
N ASP A 755 -6.12 31.66 -8.90
CA ASP A 755 -7.44 32.12 -9.33
C ASP A 755 -8.55 31.57 -8.43
N MET A 756 -8.47 30.30 -8.00
CA MET A 756 -9.39 29.72 -7.01
C MET A 756 -9.28 30.41 -5.64
N ASN A 757 -8.08 30.54 -5.11
CA ASN A 757 -7.85 31.16 -3.80
C ASN A 757 -8.21 32.65 -3.74
N SER A 758 -8.20 33.37 -4.87
CA SER A 758 -8.68 34.75 -4.96
C SER A 758 -10.17 34.88 -5.21
N GLY A 759 -10.87 33.78 -5.55
CA GLY A 759 -12.28 33.79 -5.92
C GLY A 759 -12.54 34.30 -7.35
N LYS A 760 -11.51 34.39 -8.18
CA LYS A 760 -11.63 34.72 -9.62
C LYS A 760 -12.17 33.57 -10.44
N ALA A 761 -11.81 32.32 -10.07
CA ALA A 761 -12.47 31.11 -10.49
C ALA A 761 -13.19 30.51 -9.25
N ARG A 762 -14.43 30.07 -9.39
CA ARG A 762 -15.27 29.65 -8.28
C ARG A 762 -15.61 28.17 -8.30
N ILE A 763 -15.54 27.54 -9.45
CA ILE A 763 -15.85 26.12 -9.62
C ILE A 763 -14.67 25.42 -10.30
N LEU A 764 -14.12 24.40 -9.66
CA LEU A 764 -13.05 23.58 -10.22
C LEU A 764 -13.53 22.12 -10.35
N ILE A 765 -13.45 21.57 -11.55
CA ILE A 765 -13.86 20.19 -11.87
C ILE A 765 -12.61 19.38 -12.20
N GLY A 766 -12.48 18.20 -11.60
CA GLY A 766 -11.33 17.33 -11.88
C GLY A 766 -11.43 15.92 -11.33
N SER A 767 -10.42 15.12 -11.66
CA SER A 767 -10.30 13.75 -11.18
C SER A 767 -9.51 13.69 -9.88
N THR A 768 -9.71 12.62 -9.10
CA THR A 768 -8.94 12.33 -7.88
C THR A 768 -7.44 12.37 -8.12
N GLN A 769 -6.98 11.76 -9.19
CA GLN A 769 -5.56 11.70 -9.54
C GLN A 769 -4.93 13.09 -9.75
N LYS A 770 -5.69 14.07 -10.26
CA LYS A 770 -5.17 15.41 -10.55
C LYS A 770 -5.47 16.45 -9.46
N MET A 771 -6.52 16.24 -8.67
CA MET A 771 -6.96 17.16 -7.62
C MET A 771 -6.87 16.59 -6.20
N GLY A 772 -6.77 15.27 -6.02
CA GLY A 772 -6.78 14.65 -4.69
C GLY A 772 -5.52 14.88 -3.87
N ALA A 773 -4.38 15.13 -4.52
CA ALA A 773 -3.12 15.40 -3.82
C ALA A 773 -2.49 16.70 -4.35
N GLY A 774 -1.98 17.53 -3.44
CA GLY A 774 -1.24 18.75 -3.79
C GLY A 774 -2.10 19.90 -4.35
N THR A 775 -3.40 19.86 -4.18
CA THR A 775 -4.32 20.94 -4.61
C THR A 775 -4.49 21.96 -3.49
N ASN A 776 -3.72 23.02 -3.52
CA ASN A 776 -3.74 24.07 -2.49
C ASN A 776 -4.73 25.20 -2.85
N VAL A 777 -6.04 24.96 -2.66
CA VAL A 777 -7.14 25.89 -2.98
C VAL A 777 -8.09 26.15 -1.80
N GLN A 778 -7.64 25.85 -0.56
CA GLN A 778 -8.50 25.78 0.62
C GLN A 778 -9.05 27.11 1.11
N LYS A 779 -8.52 28.26 0.67
CA LYS A 779 -8.82 29.56 1.28
C LYS A 779 -10.30 29.96 1.24
N ARG A 780 -11.05 29.51 0.22
CA ARG A 780 -12.44 29.92 -0.02
C ARG A 780 -13.38 28.75 -0.29
N ILE A 781 -12.95 27.50 -0.02
CA ILE A 781 -13.80 26.32 -0.25
C ILE A 781 -15.01 26.34 0.68
N VAL A 782 -16.18 26.24 0.08
CA VAL A 782 -17.47 26.16 0.78
C VAL A 782 -18.15 24.81 0.57
N ALA A 783 -17.85 24.11 -0.55
CA ALA A 783 -18.44 22.80 -0.82
C ALA A 783 -17.49 21.90 -1.61
N LEU A 784 -17.54 20.59 -1.30
CA LEU A 784 -16.92 19.51 -2.05
C LEU A 784 -18.01 18.57 -2.58
N HIS A 785 -18.02 18.30 -3.88
CA HIS A 785 -19.00 17.44 -4.53
C HIS A 785 -18.33 16.17 -5.05
N HIS A 786 -18.69 15.01 -4.51
CA HIS A 786 -18.25 13.71 -4.96
C HIS A 786 -19.29 13.12 -5.93
N LEU A 787 -19.14 13.37 -7.22
CA LEU A 787 -20.10 12.94 -8.23
C LEU A 787 -20.04 11.44 -8.50
N ASP A 788 -18.85 10.86 -8.39
CA ASP A 788 -18.64 9.41 -8.44
C ASP A 788 -17.92 8.90 -7.17
N CYS A 789 -18.05 7.60 -6.90
CA CYS A 789 -17.38 6.93 -5.81
C CYS A 789 -16.04 6.36 -6.32
N PRO A 790 -14.89 6.72 -5.72
CA PRO A 790 -13.62 6.11 -6.06
C PRO A 790 -13.57 4.64 -5.64
N TRP A 791 -12.59 3.88 -6.16
CA TRP A 791 -12.41 2.48 -5.82
C TRP A 791 -11.86 2.24 -4.40
N ARG A 792 -11.14 3.22 -3.85
CA ARG A 792 -10.46 3.10 -2.57
C ARG A 792 -11.00 4.12 -1.57
N PRO A 793 -11.21 3.74 -0.31
CA PRO A 793 -11.53 4.69 0.75
C PRO A 793 -10.48 5.81 0.88
N SER A 794 -9.19 5.48 0.73
CA SER A 794 -8.10 6.46 0.76
C SER A 794 -8.21 7.56 -0.30
N ASP A 795 -8.77 7.24 -1.48
CA ASP A 795 -9.01 8.25 -2.52
C ASP A 795 -10.07 9.26 -2.08
N LEU A 796 -11.07 8.81 -1.30
CA LEU A 796 -12.09 9.69 -0.73
C LEU A 796 -11.52 10.57 0.37
N GLU A 797 -10.64 10.02 1.21
CA GLU A 797 -9.91 10.80 2.22
C GLU A 797 -9.02 11.85 1.56
N GLN A 798 -8.29 11.52 0.49
CA GLN A 798 -7.49 12.46 -0.29
C GLN A 798 -8.33 13.57 -0.95
N ARG A 799 -9.56 13.27 -1.40
CA ARG A 799 -10.47 14.29 -1.94
C ARG A 799 -10.94 15.29 -0.85
N SER A 800 -11.04 14.83 0.39
CA SER A 800 -11.62 15.58 1.51
C SER A 800 -10.56 16.25 2.39
N GLY A 801 -9.33 15.78 2.39
CA GLY A 801 -8.19 16.28 3.19
C GLY A 801 -7.31 17.22 2.42
#